data_886e568b775010d123e0543079933cc9
#
_entry.id   886e568b775010d123e0543079933cc9
#
_cell.length_a   1.000
_cell.length_b   1.000
_cell.length_c   1.000
_cell.angle_alpha   90.00
_cell.angle_beta   90.00
_cell.angle_gamma   90.00
#
_symmetry.space_group_name_H-M   'P 1'
#
loop_
_entity.id
_entity.type
_entity.pdbx_description
1 polymer ?
#
loop_
_entity_poly.entity_id
_entity_poly.type
_entity_poly.pdbx_seq_one_letter_code
_entity_poly.pdbx_strand_id
1 'polypeptide(L)'
;MDKAVAGVPRWDLSSIFSSFDGNDYKDALIEYTSGMDSLDKRLKDEKGQMNDFCQWLADYLAASNKVGALEESLNAYAYTAYSTDTTNTDYLNNLSKLEEMSLQSKAQGLVFQDILTRNSQDLSTFYTSFPQFAQYKYVLEQIIEDGRHRMSQAEEQLADDLCRTGGAAWSRLHEQVISNLMDSATGKTFNEIRNEAYSPDASVRRKAWETEISLLKSMEIPVAAALNNIKGATVALNRRRGWNHALSRALSSANMGEKTLAALIGAIEDSLPFWRKYLQLKGRLLAGAGSTCSVAGSGAASPSGELGTDSNAVGETGCHFYDMFAPLPQPYSRAGSSCGAKAGSSGVSETHDSSVKMDGWTFEEARNYITEKFYGFSKDMGDFARTAFENNWIDAEVRKGKVGGAYCIDFPSKGVSRVLSNFTGSFSDVTTLAHELGHAYHHHCIAGLDYGLIHYPMTLAETASIFAENIIMKDVIGRCEGFDKLQLMELHLQDSCQVLVDILSRFYFERSVFEEREKGELSASDFCRLMAQAQEKSYGNGLSSQRHEYMWAVKTHYYSPDLDFYNFPYAFGLLFALGLHAQYQQQGASFAEKYQSLLKDTGSFSCEEVCRRAGFDIETKEFWAAGIASFNSELEALLDYEKSLAKA
;
A
#
# COMPACT_ATOMS: atom_id res chain seq x y z
N MET A 1 2.67 -3.68 30.72
CA MET A 1 1.65 -3.85 29.67
C MET A 1 0.26 -3.29 30.06
N ASP A 2 -0.12 -3.24 31.33
CA ASP A 2 -1.52 -2.97 31.71
C ASP A 2 -1.98 -1.49 31.75
N LYS A 3 -1.12 -0.50 31.58
CA LYS A 3 -1.52 0.92 31.56
C LYS A 3 -1.74 1.50 30.14
N ALA A 4 -1.12 0.94 29.12
CA ALA A 4 -1.27 1.41 27.74
C ALA A 4 -2.62 1.02 27.11
N VAL A 5 -3.29 0.00 27.64
CA VAL A 5 -4.52 -0.58 27.07
C VAL A 5 -5.80 -0.05 27.73
N ALA A 6 -5.70 0.67 28.84
CA ALA A 6 -6.88 1.25 29.50
C ALA A 6 -7.36 2.49 28.76
N GLY A 7 -8.59 2.45 28.22
CA GLY A 7 -9.22 3.60 27.55
C GLY A 7 -9.04 3.65 26.03
N VAL A 8 -8.61 2.55 25.39
CA VAL A 8 -8.56 2.45 23.92
C VAL A 8 -9.99 2.36 23.38
N PRO A 9 -10.40 3.22 22.42
CA PRO A 9 -11.79 3.35 22.01
C PRO A 9 -12.24 2.22 21.07
N ARG A 10 -13.55 2.04 21.03
CA ARG A 10 -14.27 1.40 19.95
C ARG A 10 -15.06 2.45 19.19
N TRP A 11 -15.23 2.27 17.89
CA TRP A 11 -16.04 3.19 17.11
C TRP A 11 -17.54 3.10 17.44
N ASP A 12 -18.24 4.19 17.14
CA ASP A 12 -19.70 4.23 17.17
C ASP A 12 -20.25 4.17 15.75
N LEU A 13 -20.96 3.09 15.44
CA LEU A 13 -21.65 2.89 14.18
C LEU A 13 -23.12 3.33 14.22
N SER A 14 -23.65 3.66 15.41
CA SER A 14 -25.07 4.05 15.58
C SER A 14 -25.41 5.35 14.85
N SER A 15 -24.40 6.20 14.61
CA SER A 15 -24.54 7.43 13.81
C SER A 15 -24.65 7.16 12.31
N ILE A 16 -24.30 5.96 11.84
CA ILE A 16 -24.49 5.49 10.45
C ILE A 16 -25.85 4.81 10.32
N PHE A 17 -26.04 3.72 11.04
CA PHE A 17 -27.32 3.02 11.22
C PHE A 17 -27.44 2.51 12.64
N SER A 18 -28.66 2.56 13.20
CA SER A 18 -28.90 2.18 14.58
C SER A 18 -28.62 0.70 14.86
N SER A 19 -28.97 -0.18 13.93
CA SER A 19 -28.66 -1.62 13.89
C SER A 19 -29.13 -2.22 12.59
N PHE A 20 -28.77 -3.48 12.29
CA PHE A 20 -29.31 -4.23 11.14
C PHE A 20 -30.85 -4.44 11.23
N ASP A 21 -31.40 -4.42 12.45
CA ASP A 21 -32.85 -4.49 12.68
C ASP A 21 -33.53 -3.13 12.77
N GLY A 22 -32.74 -2.05 12.78
CA GLY A 22 -33.22 -0.67 12.84
C GLY A 22 -34.07 -0.29 11.61
N ASN A 23 -35.00 0.61 11.81
CA ASN A 23 -35.85 1.10 10.71
C ASN A 23 -35.02 1.88 9.70
N ASP A 24 -34.05 2.66 10.16
CA ASP A 24 -33.11 3.45 9.35
C ASP A 24 -32.30 2.58 8.37
N TYR A 25 -31.81 1.41 8.81
CA TYR A 25 -31.12 0.46 7.94
C TYR A 25 -32.10 -0.22 6.95
N LYS A 26 -33.27 -0.64 7.44
CA LYS A 26 -34.29 -1.27 6.60
C LYS A 26 -34.83 -0.32 5.53
N ASP A 27 -35.08 0.94 5.89
CA ASP A 27 -35.52 1.98 4.95
C ASP A 27 -34.43 2.26 3.88
N ALA A 28 -33.16 2.33 4.28
CA ALA A 28 -32.04 2.47 3.37
C ALA A 28 -31.92 1.27 2.40
N LEU A 29 -32.12 0.05 2.88
CA LEU A 29 -32.12 -1.16 2.05
C LEU A 29 -33.26 -1.17 1.05
N ILE A 30 -34.45 -0.71 1.45
CA ILE A 30 -35.63 -0.55 0.56
C ILE A 30 -35.34 0.53 -0.49
N GLU A 31 -34.77 1.68 -0.08
CA GLU A 31 -34.39 2.76 -1.00
C GLU A 31 -33.36 2.28 -2.03
N TYR A 32 -32.33 1.56 -1.58
CA TYR A 32 -31.32 0.96 -2.46
C TYR A 32 -31.97 0.01 -3.48
N THR A 33 -32.78 -0.96 -3.02
CA THR A 33 -33.42 -1.94 -3.89
C THR A 33 -34.34 -1.28 -4.91
N SER A 34 -35.16 -0.33 -4.49
CA SER A 34 -36.07 0.40 -5.39
C SER A 34 -35.34 1.29 -6.37
N GLY A 35 -34.18 1.86 -5.94
CA GLY A 35 -33.27 2.62 -6.79
C GLY A 35 -32.66 1.75 -7.89
N MET A 36 -32.16 0.56 -7.52
CA MET A 36 -31.64 -0.43 -8.47
C MET A 36 -32.67 -0.87 -9.51
N ASP A 37 -33.92 -1.13 -9.09
CA ASP A 37 -35.01 -1.45 -10.00
C ASP A 37 -35.32 -0.29 -10.96
N SER A 38 -35.24 0.94 -10.47
CA SER A 38 -35.44 2.14 -11.30
C SER A 38 -34.30 2.31 -12.34
N LEU A 39 -33.07 2.09 -11.95
CA LEU A 39 -31.91 2.11 -12.88
C LEU A 39 -32.04 0.99 -13.93
N ASP A 40 -32.43 -0.22 -13.52
CA ASP A 40 -32.63 -1.35 -14.44
C ASP A 40 -33.70 -1.04 -15.50
N LYS A 41 -34.82 -0.42 -15.10
CA LYS A 41 -35.86 0.04 -16.04
C LYS A 41 -35.30 1.06 -17.02
N ARG A 42 -34.54 2.06 -16.57
CA ARG A 42 -33.94 3.09 -17.43
C ARG A 42 -32.98 2.46 -18.46
N LEU A 43 -32.14 1.49 -18.03
CA LEU A 43 -31.21 0.78 -18.90
C LEU A 43 -31.93 -0.10 -19.95
N LYS A 44 -33.11 -0.66 -19.61
CA LYS A 44 -33.94 -1.48 -20.54
C LYS A 44 -34.76 -0.65 -21.52
N ASP A 45 -35.22 0.53 -21.10
CA ASP A 45 -36.03 1.41 -21.94
C ASP A 45 -35.22 2.03 -23.08
N GLU A 46 -33.88 2.02 -23.01
CA GLU A 46 -32.98 2.45 -24.09
C GLU A 46 -33.29 1.77 -25.42
N LYS A 47 -33.69 0.49 -25.41
CA LYS A 47 -33.93 -0.29 -26.63
C LYS A 47 -35.18 0.14 -27.40
N GLY A 48 -36.06 0.96 -26.81
CA GLY A 48 -37.34 1.31 -27.39
C GLY A 48 -37.65 2.76 -27.68
N GLN A 49 -37.14 3.73 -26.89
CA GLN A 49 -37.66 5.11 -26.92
C GLN A 49 -36.62 6.21 -26.52
N MET A 50 -35.32 6.04 -26.76
CA MET A 50 -34.37 7.11 -26.44
C MET A 50 -34.51 8.28 -27.45
N ASN A 51 -35.47 9.17 -27.18
CA ASN A 51 -35.70 10.37 -27.99
C ASN A 51 -34.67 11.46 -27.70
N ASP A 52 -33.98 11.41 -26.53
CA ASP A 52 -32.96 12.37 -26.12
C ASP A 52 -31.94 11.68 -25.19
N PHE A 53 -30.80 11.30 -25.75
CA PHE A 53 -29.70 10.68 -24.99
C PHE A 53 -29.15 11.63 -23.91
N CYS A 54 -29.08 12.93 -24.17
CA CYS A 54 -28.51 13.88 -23.23
C CYS A 54 -29.37 13.97 -21.95
N GLN A 55 -30.70 14.05 -22.11
CA GLN A 55 -31.62 14.04 -20.96
C GLN A 55 -31.59 12.71 -20.22
N TRP A 56 -31.59 11.59 -20.96
CA TRP A 56 -31.49 10.26 -20.37
C TRP A 56 -30.21 10.10 -19.53
N LEU A 57 -29.03 10.57 -20.05
CA LEU A 57 -27.75 10.50 -19.35
C LEU A 57 -27.76 11.35 -18.08
N ALA A 58 -28.30 12.58 -18.15
CA ALA A 58 -28.43 13.44 -16.97
C ALA A 58 -29.26 12.77 -15.86
N ASP A 59 -30.41 12.23 -16.22
CA ASP A 59 -31.30 11.53 -15.29
C ASP A 59 -30.67 10.24 -14.73
N TYR A 60 -29.92 9.50 -15.57
CA TYR A 60 -29.21 8.30 -15.15
C TYR A 60 -28.13 8.64 -14.14
N LEU A 61 -27.25 9.61 -14.42
CA LEU A 61 -26.18 10.03 -13.53
C LEU A 61 -26.72 10.53 -12.19
N ALA A 62 -27.79 11.33 -12.21
CA ALA A 62 -28.41 11.81 -10.97
C ALA A 62 -28.98 10.67 -10.11
N ALA A 63 -29.59 9.65 -10.74
CA ALA A 63 -30.11 8.48 -10.03
C ALA A 63 -29.01 7.55 -9.54
N SER A 64 -27.99 7.26 -10.39
CA SER A 64 -26.91 6.35 -10.06
C SER A 64 -26.02 6.88 -8.92
N ASN A 65 -25.80 8.19 -8.84
CA ASN A 65 -25.07 8.81 -7.71
C ASN A 65 -25.73 8.51 -6.36
N LYS A 66 -27.05 8.60 -6.32
CA LYS A 66 -27.82 8.36 -5.09
C LYS A 66 -27.77 6.89 -4.66
N VAL A 67 -27.98 6.02 -5.64
CA VAL A 67 -28.01 4.56 -5.42
C VAL A 67 -26.61 4.06 -5.05
N GLY A 68 -25.56 4.50 -5.76
CA GLY A 68 -24.19 4.10 -5.50
C GLY A 68 -23.68 4.54 -4.14
N ALA A 69 -23.93 5.79 -3.75
CA ALA A 69 -23.55 6.28 -2.42
C ALA A 69 -24.22 5.48 -1.29
N LEU A 70 -25.48 5.06 -1.52
CA LEU A 70 -26.21 4.26 -0.55
C LEU A 70 -25.71 2.81 -0.51
N GLU A 71 -25.44 2.21 -1.68
CA GLU A 71 -24.86 0.87 -1.81
C GLU A 71 -23.53 0.77 -1.06
N GLU A 72 -22.61 1.71 -1.32
CA GLU A 72 -21.30 1.71 -0.68
C GLU A 72 -21.42 1.90 0.84
N SER A 73 -22.30 2.79 1.30
CA SER A 73 -22.53 2.98 2.74
C SER A 73 -23.13 1.77 3.43
N LEU A 74 -24.03 1.03 2.77
CA LEU A 74 -24.59 -0.22 3.29
C LEU A 74 -23.53 -1.32 3.37
N ASN A 75 -22.71 -1.49 2.31
CA ASN A 75 -21.61 -2.44 2.29
C ASN A 75 -20.55 -2.10 3.35
N ALA A 76 -20.18 -0.82 3.46
CA ALA A 76 -19.24 -0.33 4.47
C ALA A 76 -19.74 -0.62 5.89
N TYR A 77 -21.05 -0.41 6.17
CA TYR A 77 -21.64 -0.71 7.47
C TYR A 77 -21.59 -2.20 7.80
N ALA A 78 -21.94 -3.07 6.85
CA ALA A 78 -21.89 -4.51 7.05
C ALA A 78 -20.45 -4.99 7.27
N TYR A 79 -19.50 -4.50 6.48
CA TYR A 79 -18.09 -4.85 6.62
C TYR A 79 -17.49 -4.35 7.93
N THR A 80 -17.80 -3.12 8.36
CA THR A 80 -17.32 -2.58 9.64
C THR A 80 -17.85 -3.36 10.83
N ALA A 81 -19.12 -3.79 10.80
CA ALA A 81 -19.66 -4.67 11.83
C ALA A 81 -18.95 -6.04 11.84
N TYR A 82 -18.83 -6.69 10.67
CA TYR A 82 -18.16 -7.98 10.52
C TYR A 82 -16.69 -7.93 10.96
N SER A 83 -15.94 -6.92 10.55
CA SER A 83 -14.50 -6.80 10.86
C SER A 83 -14.19 -6.64 12.36
N THR A 84 -15.17 -6.19 13.14
CA THR A 84 -15.03 -6.08 14.61
C THR A 84 -15.31 -7.37 15.36
N ASP A 85 -16.08 -8.30 14.73
CA ASP A 85 -16.34 -9.64 15.26
C ASP A 85 -16.64 -10.62 14.12
N THR A 86 -15.59 -11.20 13.54
CA THR A 86 -15.68 -12.18 12.45
C THR A 86 -16.34 -13.50 12.86
N THR A 87 -16.57 -13.72 14.15
CA THR A 87 -17.24 -14.91 14.67
C THR A 87 -18.77 -14.77 14.73
N ASN A 88 -19.26 -13.53 14.53
CA ASN A 88 -20.69 -13.24 14.52
C ASN A 88 -21.32 -13.62 13.17
N THR A 89 -22.13 -14.65 13.18
CA THR A 89 -22.78 -15.18 11.97
C THR A 89 -23.82 -14.22 11.39
N ASP A 90 -24.46 -13.37 12.19
CA ASP A 90 -25.43 -12.40 11.69
C ASP A 90 -24.72 -11.28 10.91
N TYR A 91 -23.53 -10.85 11.35
CA TYR A 91 -22.71 -9.89 10.62
C TYR A 91 -22.25 -10.46 9.27
N LEU A 92 -21.75 -11.70 9.27
CA LEU A 92 -21.37 -12.40 8.04
C LEU A 92 -22.54 -12.55 7.05
N ASN A 93 -23.72 -12.93 7.55
CA ASN A 93 -24.91 -13.10 6.72
C ASN A 93 -25.37 -11.77 6.08
N ASN A 94 -25.34 -10.65 6.83
CA ASN A 94 -25.68 -9.35 6.28
C ASN A 94 -24.67 -8.89 5.23
N LEU A 95 -23.36 -9.10 5.46
CA LEU A 95 -22.30 -8.79 4.50
C LEU A 95 -22.51 -9.59 3.20
N SER A 96 -22.65 -10.91 3.30
CA SER A 96 -22.84 -11.80 2.14
C SER A 96 -24.10 -11.46 1.33
N LYS A 97 -25.18 -11.05 2.02
CA LYS A 97 -26.41 -10.60 1.34
C LYS A 97 -26.19 -9.34 0.49
N LEU A 98 -25.43 -8.36 1.02
CA LEU A 98 -25.12 -7.14 0.28
C LEU A 98 -24.14 -7.41 -0.87
N GLU A 99 -23.16 -8.27 -0.67
CA GLU A 99 -22.26 -8.72 -1.75
C GLU A 99 -23.04 -9.36 -2.91
N GLU A 100 -24.05 -10.19 -2.62
CA GLU A 100 -24.92 -10.76 -3.65
C GLU A 100 -25.75 -9.68 -4.37
N MET A 101 -26.27 -8.70 -3.63
CA MET A 101 -27.01 -7.59 -4.24
C MET A 101 -26.14 -6.71 -5.14
N SER A 102 -24.87 -6.51 -4.79
CA SER A 102 -23.88 -5.75 -5.60
C SER A 102 -23.54 -6.40 -6.95
N LEU A 103 -23.86 -7.69 -7.16
CA LEU A 103 -23.71 -8.32 -8.47
C LEU A 103 -24.66 -7.70 -9.52
N GLN A 104 -25.84 -7.29 -9.11
CA GLN A 104 -26.78 -6.59 -10.00
C GLN A 104 -26.24 -5.21 -10.41
N SER A 105 -25.64 -4.47 -9.48
CA SER A 105 -25.01 -3.17 -9.73
C SER A 105 -23.90 -3.28 -10.78
N LYS A 106 -23.03 -4.28 -10.64
CA LYS A 106 -21.98 -4.58 -11.63
C LYS A 106 -22.54 -4.86 -13.02
N ALA A 107 -23.59 -5.69 -13.11
CA ALA A 107 -24.24 -6.01 -14.37
C ALA A 107 -24.85 -4.76 -15.03
N GLN A 108 -25.49 -3.88 -14.26
CA GLN A 108 -26.02 -2.60 -14.74
C GLN A 108 -24.92 -1.66 -15.25
N GLY A 109 -23.77 -1.59 -14.54
CA GLY A 109 -22.61 -0.83 -14.96
C GLY A 109 -22.10 -1.23 -16.35
N LEU A 110 -22.09 -2.52 -16.66
CA LEU A 110 -21.70 -3.02 -17.99
C LEU A 110 -22.68 -2.59 -19.09
N VAL A 111 -23.99 -2.62 -18.81
CA VAL A 111 -25.01 -2.16 -19.76
C VAL A 111 -24.90 -0.64 -19.98
N PHE A 112 -24.69 0.12 -18.91
CA PHE A 112 -24.46 1.56 -19.00
C PHE A 112 -23.25 1.90 -19.86
N GLN A 113 -22.14 1.20 -19.67
CA GLN A 113 -20.92 1.37 -20.46
C GLN A 113 -21.17 1.13 -21.96
N ASP A 114 -21.94 0.09 -22.31
CA ASP A 114 -22.30 -0.20 -23.70
C ASP A 114 -23.16 0.92 -24.32
N ILE A 115 -24.14 1.45 -23.56
CA ILE A 115 -24.99 2.56 -24.00
C ILE A 115 -24.14 3.82 -24.21
N LEU A 116 -23.31 4.16 -23.24
CA LEU A 116 -22.45 5.34 -23.28
C LEU A 116 -21.48 5.28 -24.45
N THR A 117 -20.83 4.11 -24.67
CA THR A 117 -19.87 3.92 -25.77
C THR A 117 -20.53 4.10 -27.15
N ARG A 118 -21.76 3.56 -27.34
CA ARG A 118 -22.53 3.69 -28.59
C ARG A 118 -22.95 5.12 -28.90
N ASN A 119 -23.17 5.94 -27.88
CA ASN A 119 -23.64 7.32 -28.00
C ASN A 119 -22.53 8.36 -27.69
N SER A 120 -21.27 7.96 -27.74
CA SER A 120 -20.13 8.80 -27.35
C SER A 120 -20.01 10.10 -28.16
N GLN A 121 -20.49 10.13 -29.41
CA GLN A 121 -20.54 11.33 -30.26
C GLN A 121 -21.43 12.45 -29.70
N ASP A 122 -22.41 12.13 -28.85
CA ASP A 122 -23.38 13.10 -28.31
C ASP A 122 -22.90 13.75 -27.01
N LEU A 123 -21.75 13.32 -26.46
CA LEU A 123 -21.22 13.86 -25.18
C LEU A 123 -20.89 15.36 -25.27
N SER A 124 -20.39 15.85 -26.39
CA SER A 124 -20.15 17.30 -26.56
C SER A 124 -21.42 18.13 -26.43
N THR A 125 -22.53 17.61 -26.97
CA THR A 125 -23.87 18.21 -26.83
C THR A 125 -24.37 18.08 -25.39
N PHE A 126 -24.13 16.94 -24.75
CA PHE A 126 -24.47 16.71 -23.35
C PHE A 126 -23.84 17.75 -22.43
N TYR A 127 -22.53 17.97 -22.48
CA TYR A 127 -21.84 18.93 -21.61
C TYR A 127 -22.28 20.38 -21.87
N THR A 128 -22.71 20.68 -23.10
CA THR A 128 -23.25 22.01 -23.44
C THR A 128 -24.65 22.21 -22.89
N SER A 129 -25.51 21.17 -22.98
CA SER A 129 -26.91 21.21 -22.54
C SER A 129 -27.04 21.06 -21.01
N PHE A 130 -26.11 20.36 -20.38
CA PHE A 130 -26.10 20.04 -18.94
C PHE A 130 -24.75 20.43 -18.31
N PRO A 131 -24.41 21.73 -18.21
CA PRO A 131 -23.09 22.19 -17.75
C PRO A 131 -22.76 21.77 -16.30
N GLN A 132 -23.75 21.43 -15.48
CA GLN A 132 -23.56 20.89 -14.13
C GLN A 132 -22.85 19.52 -14.14
N PHE A 133 -22.89 18.76 -15.24
CA PHE A 133 -22.20 17.50 -15.42
C PHE A 133 -20.86 17.63 -16.17
N ALA A 134 -20.38 18.86 -16.43
CA ALA A 134 -19.09 19.05 -17.12
C ALA A 134 -17.91 18.38 -16.39
N GLN A 135 -17.97 18.28 -15.07
CA GLN A 135 -16.98 17.60 -14.23
C GLN A 135 -16.92 16.07 -14.47
N TYR A 136 -17.95 15.48 -15.05
CA TYR A 136 -17.97 14.05 -15.42
C TYR A 136 -17.19 13.73 -16.70
N LYS A 137 -16.70 14.76 -17.41
CA LYS A 137 -16.07 14.57 -18.72
C LYS A 137 -15.01 13.47 -18.69
N TYR A 138 -14.05 13.56 -17.76
CA TYR A 138 -12.97 12.59 -17.64
C TYR A 138 -13.50 11.19 -17.31
N VAL A 139 -14.37 11.07 -16.32
CA VAL A 139 -14.93 9.78 -15.87
C VAL A 139 -15.70 9.07 -16.99
N LEU A 140 -16.55 9.81 -17.72
CA LEU A 140 -17.30 9.23 -18.84
C LEU A 140 -16.40 8.86 -20.03
N GLU A 141 -15.35 9.65 -20.30
CA GLU A 141 -14.34 9.31 -21.32
C GLU A 141 -13.55 8.04 -20.93
N GLN A 142 -13.22 7.84 -19.64
CA GLN A 142 -12.57 6.61 -19.16
C GLN A 142 -13.51 5.39 -19.29
N ILE A 143 -14.78 5.51 -18.91
CA ILE A 143 -15.76 4.44 -19.08
C ILE A 143 -15.88 4.03 -20.56
N ILE A 144 -15.83 4.98 -21.49
CA ILE A 144 -15.86 4.70 -22.94
C ILE A 144 -14.58 4.01 -23.38
N GLU A 145 -13.42 4.47 -22.92
CA GLU A 145 -12.13 3.86 -23.29
C GLU A 145 -12.05 2.41 -22.82
N ASP A 146 -12.45 2.14 -21.58
CA ASP A 146 -12.56 0.79 -21.03
C ASP A 146 -13.54 -0.06 -21.85
N GLY A 147 -14.66 0.54 -22.31
CA GLY A 147 -15.63 -0.11 -23.18
C GLY A 147 -15.05 -0.53 -24.55
N ARG A 148 -14.08 0.21 -25.08
CA ARG A 148 -13.39 -0.15 -26.34
C ARG A 148 -12.48 -1.38 -26.20
N HIS A 149 -12.05 -1.65 -24.99
CA HIS A 149 -11.21 -2.78 -24.63
C HIS A 149 -12.00 -3.97 -24.09
N ARG A 150 -13.23 -4.14 -24.57
CA ARG A 150 -14.08 -5.29 -24.20
C ARG A 150 -14.32 -6.19 -25.41
N MET A 151 -14.39 -7.49 -25.15
CA MET A 151 -14.90 -8.48 -26.08
C MET A 151 -16.44 -8.40 -26.14
N SER A 152 -17.07 -9.23 -26.97
CA SER A 152 -18.52 -9.36 -26.93
C SER A 152 -18.99 -9.83 -25.56
N GLN A 153 -20.24 -9.51 -25.20
CA GLN A 153 -20.81 -9.91 -23.91
C GLN A 153 -20.72 -11.43 -23.65
N ALA A 154 -20.94 -12.25 -24.68
CA ALA A 154 -20.83 -13.70 -24.57
C ALA A 154 -19.39 -14.16 -24.32
N GLU A 155 -18.41 -13.50 -24.93
CA GLU A 155 -16.98 -13.82 -24.73
C GLU A 155 -16.49 -13.37 -23.35
N GLU A 156 -16.91 -12.18 -22.86
CA GLU A 156 -16.57 -11.73 -21.49
C GLU A 156 -17.17 -12.68 -20.46
N GLN A 157 -18.42 -13.07 -20.62
CA GLN A 157 -19.09 -14.01 -19.72
C GLN A 157 -18.39 -15.38 -19.70
N LEU A 158 -17.97 -15.88 -20.85
CA LEU A 158 -17.17 -17.10 -20.95
C LEU A 158 -15.79 -16.92 -20.28
N ALA A 159 -15.14 -15.76 -20.46
CA ALA A 159 -13.85 -15.46 -19.84
C ALA A 159 -13.95 -15.45 -18.31
N ASP A 160 -15.03 -14.84 -17.76
CA ASP A 160 -15.30 -14.82 -16.32
C ASP A 160 -15.54 -16.21 -15.75
N ASP A 161 -16.35 -17.03 -16.45
CA ASP A 161 -16.61 -18.42 -16.06
C ASP A 161 -15.34 -19.27 -16.06
N LEU A 162 -14.49 -19.10 -17.07
CA LEU A 162 -13.20 -19.80 -17.17
C LEU A 162 -12.18 -19.26 -16.17
N CYS A 163 -12.21 -17.98 -15.84
CA CYS A 163 -11.31 -17.39 -14.83
C CYS A 163 -11.46 -18.06 -13.47
N ARG A 164 -12.67 -18.41 -13.04
CA ARG A 164 -12.92 -19.07 -11.75
C ARG A 164 -12.21 -20.41 -11.59
N THR A 165 -12.11 -21.19 -12.67
CA THR A 165 -11.44 -22.50 -12.70
C THR A 165 -10.04 -22.43 -13.33
N GLY A 166 -9.70 -21.30 -13.93
CA GLY A 166 -8.39 -20.97 -14.50
C GLY A 166 -7.59 -20.06 -13.57
N GLY A 167 -7.48 -18.77 -13.90
CA GLY A 167 -6.62 -17.80 -13.19
C GLY A 167 -6.85 -17.77 -11.69
N ALA A 168 -8.11 -17.68 -11.24
CA ALA A 168 -8.45 -17.66 -9.82
C ALA A 168 -8.16 -18.99 -9.11
N ALA A 169 -8.26 -20.12 -9.79
CA ALA A 169 -7.89 -21.42 -9.21
C ALA A 169 -6.36 -21.56 -9.05
N TRP A 170 -5.58 -21.04 -10.01
CA TRP A 170 -4.13 -21.01 -9.90
C TRP A 170 -3.63 -20.06 -8.81
N SER A 171 -4.31 -18.91 -8.64
CA SER A 171 -4.05 -18.00 -7.52
C SER A 171 -4.25 -18.69 -6.17
N ARG A 172 -5.40 -19.33 -5.99
CA ARG A 172 -5.68 -20.11 -4.75
C ARG A 172 -4.70 -21.24 -4.53
N LEU A 173 -4.27 -21.94 -5.59
CA LEU A 173 -3.24 -22.97 -5.47
C LEU A 173 -1.93 -22.39 -4.95
N HIS A 174 -1.48 -21.24 -5.50
CA HIS A 174 -0.29 -20.55 -5.03
C HIS A 174 -0.42 -20.20 -3.54
N GLU A 175 -1.52 -19.58 -3.13
CA GLU A 175 -1.77 -19.23 -1.72
C GLU A 175 -1.73 -20.46 -0.80
N GLN A 176 -2.40 -21.56 -1.19
CA GLN A 176 -2.41 -22.79 -0.44
C GLN A 176 -1.02 -23.43 -0.33
N VAL A 177 -0.25 -23.43 -1.42
CA VAL A 177 1.12 -23.97 -1.41
C VAL A 177 2.01 -23.16 -0.48
N ILE A 178 2.03 -21.83 -0.63
CA ILE A 178 2.93 -20.97 0.15
C ILE A 178 2.53 -20.92 1.63
N SER A 179 1.23 -20.82 1.94
CA SER A 179 0.75 -20.75 3.33
C SER A 179 0.96 -22.05 4.13
N ASN A 180 1.07 -23.18 3.44
CA ASN A 180 1.33 -24.49 4.08
C ASN A 180 2.82 -24.85 4.11
N LEU A 181 3.73 -24.02 3.60
CA LEU A 181 5.16 -24.26 3.71
C LEU A 181 5.61 -24.20 5.17
N MET A 182 6.34 -25.24 5.58
CA MET A 182 6.86 -25.38 6.93
C MET A 182 8.23 -26.03 6.89
N ASP A 183 9.16 -25.55 7.69
CA ASP A 183 10.43 -26.22 7.89
C ASP A 183 10.24 -27.46 8.78
N SER A 184 10.43 -28.63 8.22
CA SER A 184 10.27 -29.92 8.95
C SER A 184 11.28 -30.10 10.08
N ALA A 185 12.42 -29.41 10.04
CA ALA A 185 13.46 -29.52 11.05
C ALA A 185 13.15 -28.72 12.32
N THR A 186 12.54 -27.55 12.17
CA THR A 186 12.23 -26.62 13.27
C THR A 186 10.74 -26.55 13.61
N GLY A 187 9.87 -27.01 12.72
CA GLY A 187 8.42 -26.84 12.82
C GLY A 187 7.92 -25.42 12.58
N LYS A 188 8.79 -24.49 12.14
CA LYS A 188 8.42 -23.10 11.85
C LYS A 188 7.67 -22.99 10.52
N THR A 189 6.64 -22.17 10.51
CA THR A 189 5.94 -21.77 9.29
C THR A 189 6.82 -20.88 8.41
N PHE A 190 6.48 -20.78 7.12
CA PHE A 190 7.18 -19.94 6.17
C PHE A 190 7.26 -18.45 6.63
N ASN A 191 6.16 -17.93 7.17
CA ASN A 191 6.11 -16.55 7.67
C ASN A 191 7.00 -16.34 8.92
N GLU A 192 7.06 -17.32 9.84
CA GLU A 192 7.97 -17.25 10.99
C GLU A 192 9.43 -17.23 10.55
N ILE A 193 9.78 -18.02 9.52
CA ILE A 193 11.13 -18.04 8.94
C ILE A 193 11.46 -16.67 8.34
N ARG A 194 10.55 -16.09 7.56
CA ARG A 194 10.77 -14.77 6.95
C ARG A 194 10.89 -13.64 7.98
N ASN A 195 10.17 -13.75 9.09
CA ASN A 195 10.27 -12.76 10.17
C ASN A 195 11.66 -12.78 10.85
N GLU A 196 12.41 -13.87 10.74
CA GLU A 196 13.78 -13.91 11.24
C GLU A 196 14.76 -13.00 10.48
N ALA A 197 14.37 -12.44 9.32
CA ALA A 197 15.13 -11.42 8.60
C ALA A 197 15.34 -10.12 9.44
N TYR A 198 14.49 -9.88 10.43
CA TYR A 198 14.59 -8.75 11.36
C TYR A 198 15.43 -9.05 12.61
N SER A 199 15.96 -10.27 12.74
CA SER A 199 16.78 -10.64 13.91
C SER A 199 18.06 -9.79 13.96
N PRO A 200 18.50 -9.33 15.14
CA PRO A 200 19.81 -8.70 15.29
C PRO A 200 20.97 -9.66 15.01
N ASP A 201 20.76 -10.98 15.14
CA ASP A 201 21.79 -12.01 14.90
C ASP A 201 21.89 -12.37 13.41
N ALA A 202 23.05 -12.07 12.81
CA ALA A 202 23.33 -12.36 11.40
C ALA A 202 23.27 -13.87 11.05
N SER A 203 23.62 -14.74 12.01
CA SER A 203 23.56 -16.21 11.78
C SER A 203 22.12 -16.71 11.67
N VAL A 204 21.21 -16.10 12.44
CA VAL A 204 19.77 -16.39 12.37
C VAL A 204 19.21 -15.91 11.03
N ARG A 205 19.50 -14.69 10.61
CA ARG A 205 19.05 -14.14 9.33
C ARG A 205 19.53 -14.96 8.14
N ARG A 206 20.82 -15.32 8.13
CA ARG A 206 21.40 -16.15 7.07
C ARG A 206 20.74 -17.51 6.99
N LYS A 207 20.59 -18.20 8.13
CA LYS A 207 19.95 -19.51 8.18
C LYS A 207 18.48 -19.45 7.72
N ALA A 208 17.77 -18.42 8.13
CA ALA A 208 16.39 -18.19 7.69
C ALA A 208 16.30 -18.05 6.17
N TRP A 209 17.16 -17.25 5.57
CA TRP A 209 17.24 -17.06 4.13
C TRP A 209 17.57 -18.37 3.38
N GLU A 210 18.55 -19.14 3.86
CA GLU A 210 18.91 -20.43 3.28
C GLU A 210 17.71 -21.42 3.35
N THR A 211 16.98 -21.41 4.47
CA THR A 211 15.78 -22.25 4.66
C THR A 211 14.64 -21.78 3.75
N GLU A 212 14.41 -20.48 3.64
CA GLU A 212 13.42 -19.88 2.72
C GLU A 212 13.66 -20.33 1.28
N ILE A 213 14.89 -20.19 0.77
CA ILE A 213 15.27 -20.63 -0.59
C ILE A 213 15.01 -22.13 -0.77
N SER A 214 15.39 -22.96 0.20
CA SER A 214 15.20 -24.40 0.13
C SER A 214 13.72 -24.80 0.07
N LEU A 215 12.89 -24.16 0.87
CA LEU A 215 11.44 -24.40 0.89
C LEU A 215 10.79 -24.00 -0.43
N LEU A 216 11.09 -22.82 -0.95
CA LEU A 216 10.56 -22.33 -2.22
C LEU A 216 10.98 -23.20 -3.39
N LYS A 217 12.24 -23.66 -3.40
CA LYS A 217 12.74 -24.59 -4.41
C LYS A 217 11.99 -25.91 -4.40
N SER A 218 11.58 -26.42 -3.24
CA SER A 218 10.81 -27.66 -3.15
C SER A 218 9.43 -27.57 -3.82
N MET A 219 8.88 -26.35 -3.98
CA MET A 219 7.57 -26.07 -4.58
C MET A 219 7.66 -25.32 -5.92
N GLU A 220 8.84 -25.22 -6.52
CA GLU A 220 9.05 -24.44 -7.75
C GLU A 220 8.16 -24.88 -8.91
N ILE A 221 7.90 -26.17 -9.07
CA ILE A 221 7.11 -26.71 -10.19
C ILE A 221 5.64 -26.24 -10.12
N PRO A 222 4.87 -26.48 -9.05
CA PRO A 222 3.48 -26.03 -8.99
C PRO A 222 3.35 -24.50 -8.99
N VAL A 223 4.29 -23.79 -8.37
CA VAL A 223 4.29 -22.33 -8.31
C VAL A 223 4.63 -21.73 -9.67
N ALA A 224 5.60 -22.28 -10.41
CA ALA A 224 5.89 -21.86 -11.79
C ALA A 224 4.70 -22.14 -12.73
N ALA A 225 4.05 -23.31 -12.60
CA ALA A 225 2.85 -23.62 -13.37
C ALA A 225 1.73 -22.60 -13.10
N ALA A 226 1.51 -22.22 -11.84
CA ALA A 226 0.52 -21.21 -11.48
C ALA A 226 0.82 -19.85 -12.17
N LEU A 227 2.06 -19.36 -12.08
CA LEU A 227 2.45 -18.10 -12.71
C LEU A 227 2.32 -18.14 -14.23
N ASN A 228 2.77 -19.21 -14.87
CA ASN A 228 2.63 -19.41 -16.32
C ASN A 228 1.18 -19.35 -16.78
N ASN A 229 0.28 -20.05 -16.07
CA ASN A 229 -1.12 -20.12 -16.49
C ASN A 229 -1.84 -18.79 -16.27
N ILE A 230 -1.58 -18.09 -15.17
CA ILE A 230 -2.14 -16.77 -14.91
C ILE A 230 -1.67 -15.77 -15.97
N LYS A 231 -0.34 -15.61 -16.15
CA LYS A 231 0.18 -14.64 -17.12
C LYS A 231 -0.14 -15.03 -18.57
N GLY A 232 -0.22 -16.33 -18.86
CA GLY A 232 -0.66 -16.82 -20.17
C GLY A 232 -2.12 -16.51 -20.48
N ALA A 233 -3.01 -16.67 -19.49
CA ALA A 233 -4.42 -16.27 -19.63
C ALA A 233 -4.56 -14.76 -19.82
N THR A 234 -3.81 -13.96 -19.03
CA THR A 234 -3.76 -12.50 -19.17
C THR A 234 -3.33 -12.06 -20.57
N VAL A 235 -2.23 -12.64 -21.11
CA VAL A 235 -1.75 -12.34 -22.48
C VAL A 235 -2.84 -12.67 -23.52
N ALA A 236 -3.51 -13.82 -23.38
CA ALA A 236 -4.56 -14.24 -24.30
C ALA A 236 -5.78 -13.31 -24.28
N LEU A 237 -6.24 -12.91 -23.08
CA LEU A 237 -7.37 -12.00 -22.90
C LEU A 237 -7.03 -10.58 -23.37
N ASN A 238 -5.86 -10.05 -22.98
CA ASN A 238 -5.43 -8.71 -23.40
C ASN A 238 -5.37 -8.58 -24.92
N ARG A 239 -4.86 -9.61 -25.63
CA ARG A 239 -4.85 -9.63 -27.09
C ARG A 239 -6.27 -9.57 -27.68
N ARG A 240 -7.23 -10.30 -27.12
CA ARG A 240 -8.63 -10.30 -27.57
C ARG A 240 -9.34 -8.99 -27.25
N ARG A 241 -8.99 -8.37 -26.12
CA ARG A 241 -9.50 -7.08 -25.69
C ARG A 241 -8.82 -5.89 -26.39
N GLY A 242 -7.87 -6.14 -27.30
CA GLY A 242 -7.20 -5.11 -28.08
C GLY A 242 -6.17 -4.28 -27.32
N TRP A 243 -5.69 -4.76 -26.17
CA TRP A 243 -4.56 -4.13 -25.49
C TRP A 243 -3.25 -4.42 -26.23
N ASN A 244 -2.42 -3.40 -26.40
CA ASN A 244 -1.11 -3.56 -27.05
C ASN A 244 -0.18 -4.48 -26.25
N HIS A 245 -0.19 -4.31 -24.92
CA HIS A 245 0.59 -5.11 -23.97
C HIS A 245 -0.02 -4.98 -22.55
N ALA A 246 0.36 -5.86 -21.63
CA ALA A 246 -0.18 -5.88 -20.27
C ALA A 246 0.04 -4.55 -19.50
N LEU A 247 1.17 -3.87 -19.76
CA LEU A 247 1.47 -2.58 -19.13
C LEU A 247 0.48 -1.48 -19.57
N SER A 248 0.00 -1.48 -20.81
CA SER A 248 -1.00 -0.50 -21.26
C SER A 248 -2.31 -0.63 -20.48
N ARG A 249 -2.75 -1.88 -20.19
CA ARG A 249 -3.91 -2.13 -19.34
C ARG A 249 -3.69 -1.62 -17.92
N ALA A 250 -2.53 -1.92 -17.34
CA ALA A 250 -2.18 -1.49 -15.99
C ALA A 250 -2.14 0.05 -15.85
N LEU A 251 -1.63 0.75 -16.88
CA LEU A 251 -1.61 2.21 -16.91
C LEU A 251 -3.02 2.81 -17.02
N SER A 252 -3.90 2.23 -17.84
CA SER A 252 -5.30 2.64 -17.92
C SER A 252 -5.98 2.51 -16.55
N SER A 253 -5.83 1.36 -15.89
CA SER A 253 -6.38 1.12 -14.55
C SER A 253 -5.78 2.04 -13.48
N ALA A 254 -4.55 2.51 -13.69
CA ALA A 254 -3.86 3.46 -12.81
C ALA A 254 -4.19 4.93 -13.12
N ASN A 255 -5.01 5.20 -14.14
CA ASN A 255 -5.30 6.55 -14.67
C ASN A 255 -4.04 7.39 -14.92
N MET A 256 -3.00 6.75 -15.47
CA MET A 256 -1.68 7.33 -15.65
C MET A 256 -1.12 7.08 -17.05
N GLY A 257 -0.48 8.08 -17.65
CA GLY A 257 0.14 7.99 -18.96
C GLY A 257 1.53 7.33 -18.95
N GLU A 258 1.95 6.83 -20.12
CA GLU A 258 3.28 6.23 -20.32
C GLU A 258 4.44 7.19 -19.99
N LYS A 259 4.28 8.50 -20.26
CA LYS A 259 5.30 9.50 -19.96
C LYS A 259 5.52 9.67 -18.46
N THR A 260 4.44 9.68 -17.70
CA THR A 260 4.49 9.76 -16.23
C THR A 260 5.20 8.54 -15.66
N LEU A 261 4.85 7.33 -16.14
CA LEU A 261 5.57 6.12 -15.72
C LEU A 261 7.06 6.20 -16.11
N ALA A 262 7.39 6.65 -17.32
CA ALA A 262 8.77 6.78 -17.77
C ALA A 262 9.55 7.79 -16.92
N ALA A 263 8.93 8.91 -16.52
CA ALA A 263 9.53 9.90 -15.64
C ALA A 263 9.78 9.33 -14.23
N LEU A 264 8.78 8.65 -13.65
CA LEU A 264 8.87 7.98 -12.35
C LEU A 264 9.98 6.93 -12.33
N ILE A 265 9.93 5.96 -13.26
CA ILE A 265 10.93 4.89 -13.36
C ILE A 265 12.32 5.48 -13.61
N GLY A 266 12.42 6.46 -14.53
CA GLY A 266 13.69 7.12 -14.83
C GLY A 266 14.28 7.89 -13.65
N ALA A 267 13.47 8.53 -12.79
CA ALA A 267 13.95 9.18 -11.57
C ALA A 267 14.44 8.15 -10.54
N ILE A 268 13.75 7.01 -10.39
CA ILE A 268 14.19 5.91 -9.54
C ILE A 268 15.51 5.32 -10.06
N GLU A 269 15.63 5.07 -11.38
CA GLU A 269 16.87 4.59 -12.01
C GLU A 269 18.03 5.55 -11.78
N ASP A 270 17.83 6.86 -11.94
CA ASP A 270 18.84 7.88 -11.71
C ASP A 270 19.29 7.93 -10.22
N SER A 271 18.42 7.52 -9.30
CA SER A 271 18.70 7.47 -7.85
C SER A 271 19.40 6.19 -7.38
N LEU A 272 19.54 5.16 -8.23
CA LEU A 272 20.16 3.89 -7.82
C LEU A 272 21.57 4.03 -7.22
N PRO A 273 22.45 4.95 -7.67
CA PRO A 273 23.74 5.16 -7.01
C PRO A 273 23.61 5.57 -5.54
N PHE A 274 22.59 6.37 -5.18
CA PHE A 274 22.29 6.74 -3.78
C PHE A 274 21.89 5.51 -2.96
N TRP A 275 20.96 4.70 -3.44
CA TRP A 275 20.46 3.51 -2.74
C TRP A 275 21.55 2.43 -2.61
N ARG A 276 22.37 2.26 -3.64
CA ARG A 276 23.53 1.35 -3.60
C ARG A 276 24.55 1.79 -2.56
N LYS A 277 24.79 3.10 -2.44
CA LYS A 277 25.66 3.66 -1.40
C LYS A 277 25.10 3.42 0.00
N TYR A 278 23.77 3.58 0.18
CA TYR A 278 23.10 3.26 1.44
C TYR A 278 23.27 1.78 1.81
N LEU A 279 23.00 0.86 0.90
CA LEU A 279 23.13 -0.58 1.16
C LEU A 279 24.57 -0.98 1.46
N GLN A 280 25.56 -0.44 0.74
CA GLN A 280 26.97 -0.65 1.04
C GLN A 280 27.34 -0.13 2.43
N LEU A 281 26.83 1.03 2.82
CA LEU A 281 27.02 1.58 4.17
C LEU A 281 26.42 0.65 5.23
N LYS A 282 25.19 0.19 5.03
CA LYS A 282 24.52 -0.76 5.92
C LYS A 282 25.33 -2.04 6.08
N GLY A 283 25.81 -2.62 4.97
CA GLY A 283 26.68 -3.80 5.00
C GLY A 283 27.95 -3.59 5.85
N ARG A 284 28.62 -2.43 5.72
CA ARG A 284 29.83 -2.12 6.52
C ARG A 284 29.50 -1.93 8.00
N LEU A 285 28.41 -1.24 8.34
CA LEU A 285 27.96 -1.04 9.72
C LEU A 285 27.67 -2.37 10.42
N LEU A 286 27.00 -3.30 9.71
CA LEU A 286 26.72 -4.63 10.24
C LEU A 286 27.98 -5.49 10.39
N ALA A 287 28.92 -5.45 9.42
CA ALA A 287 30.17 -6.19 9.47
C ALA A 287 31.11 -5.69 10.59
N GLY A 288 31.17 -4.39 10.82
CA GLY A 288 31.97 -3.79 11.89
C GLY A 288 31.56 -4.26 13.30
N ALA A 289 30.27 -4.49 13.52
CA ALA A 289 29.75 -5.03 14.78
C ALA A 289 30.10 -6.51 15.00
N GLY A 290 30.21 -7.31 13.94
CA GLY A 290 30.58 -8.74 14.03
C GLY A 290 32.06 -8.97 14.35
N SER A 291 32.94 -8.06 13.95
CA SER A 291 34.39 -8.22 14.13
C SER A 291 34.84 -8.06 15.59
N THR A 292 34.08 -7.39 16.43
CA THR A 292 34.40 -7.15 17.84
C THR A 292 33.93 -8.25 18.80
N CYS A 293 33.06 -9.16 18.35
CA CYS A 293 32.53 -10.24 19.18
C CYS A 293 33.46 -11.48 19.29
N SER A 294 34.52 -11.57 18.45
CA SER A 294 35.41 -12.73 18.41
C SER A 294 36.64 -12.67 19.36
N VAL A 295 36.80 -11.60 20.15
CA VAL A 295 37.98 -11.40 21.01
C VAL A 295 37.76 -11.70 22.50
N ALA A 296 36.56 -12.07 22.93
CA ALA A 296 36.27 -12.37 24.34
C ALA A 296 35.89 -13.85 24.56
N GLY A 297 36.79 -14.78 24.30
CA GLY A 297 36.59 -16.21 24.57
C GLY A 297 37.93 -16.94 24.67
N SER A 298 38.55 -16.87 25.84
CA SER A 298 39.80 -17.54 26.16
C SER A 298 39.71 -19.08 26.11
N GLY A 299 40.63 -19.68 25.38
CA GLY A 299 41.39 -20.87 25.79
C GLY A 299 40.68 -22.11 26.20
N ALA A 300 40.55 -23.08 25.25
CA ALA A 300 40.85 -24.48 25.46
C ALA A 300 41.02 -25.16 24.09
N ALA A 301 42.23 -25.61 23.81
CA ALA A 301 42.56 -26.40 22.64
C ALA A 301 42.02 -27.80 22.73
N SER A 302 41.40 -28.31 21.67
CA SER A 302 41.38 -29.74 21.31
C SER A 302 41.19 -29.90 19.78
N PRO A 303 41.82 -30.88 19.17
CA PRO A 303 42.16 -30.87 17.77
C PRO A 303 41.18 -31.63 16.88
N SER A 304 41.26 -31.33 15.59
CA SER A 304 40.69 -32.06 14.45
C SER A 304 39.21 -31.85 14.14
N GLY A 305 39.01 -31.01 13.16
CA GLY A 305 37.79 -30.87 12.39
C GLY A 305 37.97 -29.74 11.39
N GLU A 306 38.16 -30.04 10.12
CA GLU A 306 38.29 -29.08 9.04
C GLU A 306 37.07 -28.19 8.98
N LEU A 307 37.17 -26.97 9.54
CA LEU A 307 36.25 -25.84 9.24
C LEU A 307 36.85 -25.13 8.04
N GLY A 308 36.16 -25.25 6.91
CA GLY A 308 36.46 -24.44 5.73
C GLY A 308 36.39 -22.95 6.13
N THR A 309 37.55 -22.36 6.22
CA THR A 309 37.72 -20.91 6.34
C THR A 309 37.30 -20.33 4.99
N ASP A 310 36.12 -19.73 4.87
CA ASP A 310 35.75 -18.86 3.78
C ASP A 310 36.67 -17.63 3.79
N SER A 311 37.86 -17.80 3.20
CA SER A 311 38.86 -16.73 2.99
C SER A 311 38.44 -15.75 1.90
N ASN A 312 37.19 -15.78 1.43
CA ASN A 312 36.61 -14.86 0.43
C ASN A 312 35.90 -13.63 1.03
N ALA A 313 35.89 -13.45 2.34
CA ALA A 313 35.16 -12.33 2.98
C ALA A 313 35.85 -10.95 2.84
N VAL A 314 36.99 -10.86 2.19
CA VAL A 314 37.79 -9.60 2.06
C VAL A 314 37.63 -9.00 0.66
N GLY A 315 36.42 -8.88 0.13
CA GLY A 315 36.19 -8.28 -1.21
C GLY A 315 34.78 -7.87 -1.56
N GLU A 316 33.77 -8.34 -0.84
CA GLU A 316 32.37 -7.96 -1.11
C GLU A 316 32.00 -6.67 -0.37
N THR A 317 31.76 -5.59 -1.12
CA THR A 317 31.48 -4.25 -0.58
C THR A 317 30.00 -3.98 -0.36
N GLY A 318 29.09 -4.92 -0.72
CA GLY A 318 27.65 -4.77 -0.63
C GLY A 318 27.02 -5.39 0.63
N CYS A 319 25.75 -5.02 0.91
CA CYS A 319 24.94 -5.66 1.93
C CYS A 319 24.54 -7.08 1.48
N HIS A 320 24.51 -8.07 2.37
CA HIS A 320 23.91 -9.36 2.02
C HIS A 320 22.39 -9.23 1.90
N PHE A 321 21.79 -10.03 1.02
CA PHE A 321 20.33 -9.98 0.81
C PHE A 321 19.58 -10.22 2.14
N TYR A 322 20.02 -11.16 2.95
CA TYR A 322 19.43 -11.47 4.26
C TYR A 322 19.67 -10.41 5.33
N ASP A 323 20.53 -9.42 5.08
CA ASP A 323 20.86 -8.34 6.01
C ASP A 323 20.09 -7.03 5.72
N MET A 324 19.30 -7.00 4.63
CA MET A 324 18.59 -5.78 4.24
C MET A 324 17.64 -5.26 5.32
N PHE A 325 17.02 -6.16 6.10
CA PHE A 325 16.10 -5.81 7.19
C PHE A 325 16.75 -5.84 8.59
N ALA A 326 18.06 -6.04 8.66
CA ALA A 326 18.76 -6.07 9.92
C ALA A 326 18.69 -4.69 10.62
N PRO A 327 18.39 -4.64 11.93
CA PRO A 327 18.47 -3.38 12.69
C PRO A 327 19.92 -2.93 12.79
N LEU A 328 20.14 -1.61 12.92
CA LEU A 328 21.48 -1.08 13.20
C LEU A 328 22.02 -1.66 14.52
N PRO A 329 23.30 -2.08 14.54
CA PRO A 329 23.93 -2.55 15.77
C PRO A 329 24.11 -1.38 16.75
N GLN A 330 23.71 -1.61 18.01
CA GLN A 330 23.93 -0.61 19.07
C GLN A 330 25.43 -0.38 19.28
N PRO A 331 25.87 0.87 19.49
CA PRO A 331 27.24 1.15 19.85
C PRO A 331 27.58 0.47 21.19
N TYR A 332 28.70 -0.24 21.26
CA TYR A 332 29.17 -0.86 22.50
C TYR A 332 29.34 0.22 23.58
N SER A 333 28.52 0.16 24.62
CA SER A 333 28.89 0.81 25.88
C SER A 333 30.12 0.06 26.43
N ARG A 334 31.26 0.74 26.54
CA ARG A 334 32.44 0.18 27.23
C ARG A 334 31.97 -0.44 28.55
N ALA A 335 32.22 -1.73 28.73
CA ALA A 335 31.91 -2.47 29.94
C ALA A 335 32.47 -1.73 31.15
N GLY A 336 31.64 -1.10 31.95
CA GLY A 336 32.04 -0.35 33.12
C GLY A 336 30.93 0.36 33.89
N SER A 337 29.64 -0.03 33.69
CA SER A 337 28.61 0.33 34.67
C SER A 337 27.55 -0.77 34.70
N SER A 338 27.69 -1.66 35.68
CA SER A 338 26.62 -2.56 36.08
C SER A 338 25.48 -1.75 36.64
N CYS A 339 24.48 -1.41 35.84
CA CYS A 339 23.22 -0.91 36.32
C CYS A 339 22.24 -2.08 36.40
N GLY A 340 22.25 -2.76 37.55
CA GLY A 340 21.22 -3.71 37.92
C GLY A 340 19.88 -3.01 37.99
N ALA A 341 18.91 -3.47 37.24
CA ALA A 341 17.54 -3.06 37.37
C ALA A 341 17.05 -3.37 38.79
N LYS A 342 16.98 -2.37 39.66
CA LYS A 342 16.14 -2.40 40.86
C LYS A 342 14.86 -1.64 40.54
N ALA A 343 13.78 -2.39 40.55
CA ALA A 343 12.44 -1.82 40.65
C ALA A 343 12.29 -1.05 41.98
N GLY A 344 11.73 0.16 41.90
CA GLY A 344 11.09 0.84 43.01
C GLY A 344 11.79 2.11 43.50
N SER A 345 11.26 3.25 43.13
CA SER A 345 10.69 4.22 44.07
C SER A 345 10.46 5.58 43.40
N SER A 346 9.29 6.11 43.63
CA SER A 346 8.76 7.42 43.30
C SER A 346 9.71 8.59 43.58
N GLY A 347 9.90 9.43 42.58
CA GLY A 347 10.46 10.76 42.71
C GLY A 347 10.08 11.56 41.48
N VAL A 348 9.04 12.40 41.60
CA VAL A 348 8.61 13.36 40.58
C VAL A 348 9.72 14.39 40.40
N SER A 349 10.38 14.37 39.27
CA SER A 349 11.18 15.49 38.77
C SER A 349 10.60 15.85 37.41
N GLU A 350 9.88 16.97 37.36
CA GLU A 350 9.46 17.63 36.12
C GLU A 350 10.72 18.16 35.41
N THR A 351 11.30 17.35 34.55
CA THR A 351 12.18 17.81 33.48
C THR A 351 11.44 17.52 32.18
N HIS A 352 11.21 18.55 31.37
CA HIS A 352 10.73 18.42 30.00
C HIS A 352 11.67 17.49 29.24
N ASP A 353 11.31 16.20 29.23
CA ASP A 353 11.98 15.20 28.40
C ASP A 353 11.43 15.37 26.98
N SER A 354 12.29 15.94 26.11
CA SER A 354 11.97 16.22 24.70
C SER A 354 12.14 14.99 23.79
N SER A 355 12.42 13.82 24.36
CA SER A 355 12.59 12.57 23.60
C SER A 355 11.21 11.97 23.27
N VAL A 356 11.01 11.60 21.99
CA VAL A 356 9.80 10.88 21.57
C VAL A 356 9.90 9.44 22.04
N LYS A 357 8.85 8.94 22.68
CA LYS A 357 8.76 7.54 23.11
C LYS A 357 8.65 6.62 21.89
N MET A 358 9.43 5.56 21.84
CA MET A 358 9.27 4.49 20.84
C MET A 358 8.17 3.49 21.25
N ASP A 359 7.93 3.31 22.56
CA ASP A 359 6.93 2.41 23.13
C ASP A 359 6.25 3.05 24.33
N GLY A 360 5.11 2.49 24.71
CA GLY A 360 4.35 2.92 25.89
C GLY A 360 3.47 4.14 25.64
N TRP A 361 3.10 4.40 24.38
CA TRP A 361 2.09 5.40 24.05
C TRP A 361 0.73 4.98 24.57
N THR A 362 0.06 5.87 25.25
CA THR A 362 -1.39 5.75 25.46
C THR A 362 -2.13 6.22 24.20
N PHE A 363 -3.35 5.75 24.00
CA PHE A 363 -4.17 6.22 22.89
C PHE A 363 -4.44 7.72 22.96
N GLU A 364 -4.59 8.26 24.18
CA GLU A 364 -4.78 9.70 24.39
C GLU A 364 -3.56 10.53 24.01
N GLU A 365 -2.35 10.07 24.34
CA GLU A 365 -1.10 10.70 23.90
C GLU A 365 -1.00 10.69 22.37
N ALA A 366 -1.30 9.55 21.71
CA ALA A 366 -1.30 9.42 20.25
C ALA A 366 -2.32 10.37 19.61
N ARG A 367 -3.56 10.41 20.13
CA ARG A 367 -4.60 11.35 19.70
C ARG A 367 -4.13 12.79 19.75
N ASN A 368 -3.61 13.22 20.90
CA ASN A 368 -3.19 14.60 21.10
C ASN A 368 -2.01 14.95 20.19
N TYR A 369 -1.06 14.04 20.04
CA TYR A 369 0.12 14.22 19.20
C TYR A 369 -0.26 14.34 17.71
N ILE A 370 -1.04 13.40 17.17
CA ILE A 370 -1.48 13.44 15.77
C ILE A 370 -2.29 14.72 15.50
N THR A 371 -3.23 15.03 16.38
CA THR A 371 -4.07 16.24 16.23
C THR A 371 -3.22 17.52 16.22
N GLU A 372 -2.23 17.64 17.12
CA GLU A 372 -1.29 18.76 17.14
C GLU A 372 -0.52 18.90 15.82
N LYS A 373 0.00 17.78 15.30
CA LYS A 373 0.79 17.80 14.06
C LYS A 373 -0.06 18.13 12.84
N PHE A 374 -1.28 17.64 12.78
CA PHE A 374 -2.22 17.97 11.72
C PHE A 374 -2.65 19.45 11.76
N TYR A 375 -2.82 20.04 12.96
CA TYR A 375 -2.98 21.50 13.10
C TYR A 375 -1.74 22.28 12.65
N GLY A 376 -0.56 21.72 12.84
CA GLY A 376 0.70 22.30 12.34
C GLY A 376 0.74 22.39 10.82
N PHE A 377 0.09 21.45 10.13
CA PHE A 377 -0.07 21.51 8.67
C PHE A 377 -1.19 22.47 8.24
N SER A 378 -2.40 22.27 8.74
CA SER A 378 -3.53 23.16 8.46
C SER A 378 -4.59 23.08 9.56
N LYS A 379 -5.33 24.20 9.70
CA LYS A 379 -6.47 24.24 10.63
C LYS A 379 -7.54 23.22 10.24
N ASP A 380 -7.82 23.07 8.95
CA ASP A 380 -8.83 22.15 8.43
C ASP A 380 -8.50 20.69 8.76
N MET A 381 -7.26 20.23 8.48
CA MET A 381 -6.83 18.87 8.77
C MET A 381 -6.81 18.59 10.29
N GLY A 382 -6.43 19.60 11.09
CA GLY A 382 -6.47 19.49 12.57
C GLY A 382 -7.89 19.43 13.13
N ASP A 383 -8.81 20.27 12.64
CA ASP A 383 -10.24 20.23 13.00
C ASP A 383 -10.89 18.90 12.59
N PHE A 384 -10.53 18.38 11.43
CA PHE A 384 -10.96 17.07 10.95
C PHE A 384 -10.51 15.95 11.90
N ALA A 385 -9.21 15.87 12.23
CA ALA A 385 -8.67 14.85 13.13
C ALA A 385 -9.33 14.92 14.51
N ARG A 386 -9.48 16.13 15.07
CA ARG A 386 -10.21 16.32 16.34
C ARG A 386 -11.63 15.78 16.25
N THR A 387 -12.35 16.08 15.16
CA THR A 387 -13.73 15.60 14.93
C THR A 387 -13.79 14.09 14.87
N ALA A 388 -12.84 13.42 14.18
CA ALA A 388 -12.78 11.97 14.09
C ALA A 388 -12.58 11.31 15.46
N PHE A 389 -11.71 11.86 16.30
CA PHE A 389 -11.48 11.36 17.65
C PHE A 389 -12.67 11.63 18.60
N GLU A 390 -13.24 12.84 18.57
CA GLU A 390 -14.35 13.22 19.46
C GLU A 390 -15.64 12.46 19.14
N ASN A 391 -15.87 12.08 17.86
CA ASN A 391 -17.07 11.34 17.44
C ASN A 391 -16.87 9.82 17.42
N ASN A 392 -15.81 9.29 18.04
CA ASN A 392 -15.53 7.85 18.10
C ASN A 392 -15.52 7.18 16.71
N TRP A 393 -14.82 7.77 15.73
CA TRP A 393 -14.69 7.18 14.40
C TRP A 393 -13.69 6.02 14.36
N ILE A 394 -12.94 5.81 15.44
CA ILE A 394 -11.79 4.90 15.48
C ILE A 394 -12.10 3.71 16.40
N ASP A 395 -11.97 2.50 15.88
CA ASP A 395 -11.93 1.26 16.64
C ASP A 395 -10.47 0.81 16.79
N ALA A 396 -9.88 1.03 17.94
CA ALA A 396 -8.46 0.78 18.19
C ALA A 396 -8.19 -0.35 19.18
N GLU A 397 -9.22 -0.86 19.90
CA GLU A 397 -9.06 -1.91 20.89
C GLU A 397 -8.68 -3.25 20.24
N VAL A 398 -7.60 -3.87 20.73
CA VAL A 398 -7.21 -5.23 20.33
C VAL A 398 -8.09 -6.25 21.05
N ARG A 399 -8.81 -7.09 20.30
CA ARG A 399 -9.69 -8.09 20.87
C ARG A 399 -9.85 -9.33 19.98
N LYS A 400 -10.27 -10.43 20.59
CA LYS A 400 -10.55 -11.67 19.87
C LYS A 400 -11.74 -11.47 18.91
N GLY A 401 -11.63 -12.02 17.70
CA GLY A 401 -12.66 -11.93 16.68
C GLY A 401 -12.55 -10.70 15.76
N LYS A 402 -11.77 -9.69 16.14
CA LYS A 402 -11.48 -8.53 15.32
C LYS A 402 -10.42 -8.86 14.27
N VAL A 403 -10.56 -8.33 13.05
CA VAL A 403 -9.55 -8.50 12.00
C VAL A 403 -8.22 -7.83 12.38
N GLY A 404 -7.12 -8.39 11.88
CA GLY A 404 -5.78 -7.82 12.05
C GLY A 404 -5.52 -6.65 11.09
N GLY A 405 -4.40 -5.94 11.30
CA GLY A 405 -4.02 -4.78 10.51
C GLY A 405 -4.80 -3.51 10.86
N ALA A 406 -4.86 -2.59 9.90
CA ALA A 406 -5.63 -1.35 9.98
C ALA A 406 -6.26 -1.05 8.61
N TYR A 407 -7.32 -0.26 8.59
CA TYR A 407 -7.94 0.28 7.39
C TYR A 407 -8.82 1.49 7.69
N CYS A 408 -9.03 2.33 6.68
CA CYS A 408 -10.06 3.34 6.65
C CYS A 408 -11.17 2.93 5.66
N ILE A 409 -12.43 3.16 6.02
CA ILE A 409 -13.59 2.93 5.15
C ILE A 409 -14.52 4.13 5.17
N ASP A 410 -15.09 4.43 4.00
CA ASP A 410 -15.93 5.59 3.78
C ASP A 410 -17.43 5.26 3.78
N PHE A 411 -18.25 6.23 4.16
CA PHE A 411 -19.70 6.20 4.11
C PHE A 411 -20.22 7.37 3.26
N PRO A 412 -20.21 7.26 1.93
CA PRO A 412 -20.49 8.38 1.05
C PRO A 412 -21.87 9.02 1.29
N SER A 413 -22.90 8.20 1.58
CA SER A 413 -24.23 8.71 1.87
C SER A 413 -24.34 9.53 3.16
N LYS A 414 -23.31 9.45 4.03
CA LYS A 414 -23.23 10.17 5.31
C LYS A 414 -22.12 11.22 5.33
N GLY A 415 -21.20 11.18 4.37
CA GLY A 415 -20.03 12.06 4.31
C GLY A 415 -19.08 11.90 5.49
N VAL A 416 -18.91 10.69 6.02
CA VAL A 416 -18.04 10.37 7.15
C VAL A 416 -17.26 9.09 6.88
N SER A 417 -16.19 8.84 7.66
CA SER A 417 -15.37 7.63 7.57
C SER A 417 -15.31 6.90 8.90
N ARG A 418 -14.79 5.67 8.88
CA ARG A 418 -14.41 4.91 10.08
C ARG A 418 -13.02 4.31 9.88
N VAL A 419 -12.26 4.29 10.96
CA VAL A 419 -10.90 3.75 11.00
C VAL A 419 -10.86 2.55 11.93
N LEU A 420 -10.38 1.41 11.44
CA LEU A 420 -10.02 0.27 12.28
C LEU A 420 -8.51 0.24 12.43
N SER A 421 -8.04 0.08 13.67
CA SER A 421 -6.63 -0.10 14.02
C SER A 421 -6.51 -1.10 15.16
N ASN A 422 -5.33 -1.65 15.40
CA ASN A 422 -5.04 -2.53 16.54
C ASN A 422 -3.93 -1.90 17.40
N PHE A 423 -4.31 -0.97 18.29
CA PHE A 423 -3.38 -0.13 19.03
C PHE A 423 -2.83 -0.87 20.25
N THR A 424 -1.51 -1.05 20.31
CA THR A 424 -0.78 -1.71 21.40
C THR A 424 0.15 -0.75 22.17
N GLY A 425 0.32 0.48 21.68
CA GLY A 425 1.12 1.52 22.28
C GLY A 425 2.54 1.63 21.73
N SER A 426 2.84 1.04 20.57
CA SER A 426 4.08 1.27 19.85
C SER A 426 4.04 2.58 19.05
N PHE A 427 5.19 3.14 18.69
CA PHE A 427 5.24 4.27 17.78
C PHE A 427 4.70 3.91 16.39
N SER A 428 4.89 2.67 15.95
CA SER A 428 4.31 2.15 14.70
C SER A 428 2.77 2.24 14.70
N ASP A 429 2.11 2.03 15.86
CA ASP A 429 0.66 2.20 15.94
C ASP A 429 0.24 3.67 15.79
N VAL A 430 1.08 4.61 16.26
CA VAL A 430 0.83 6.05 16.07
C VAL A 430 0.96 6.44 14.60
N THR A 431 1.97 5.96 13.89
CA THR A 431 2.14 6.23 12.45
C THR A 431 1.05 5.58 11.62
N THR A 432 0.66 4.33 11.94
CA THR A 432 -0.48 3.64 11.31
C THR A 432 -1.78 4.42 11.52
N LEU A 433 -2.04 4.91 12.72
CA LEU A 433 -3.24 5.69 13.01
C LEU A 433 -3.26 7.02 12.22
N ALA A 434 -2.11 7.68 12.08
CA ALA A 434 -1.98 8.88 11.25
C ALA A 434 -2.19 8.58 9.76
N HIS A 435 -1.70 7.43 9.28
CA HIS A 435 -1.91 6.92 7.93
C HIS A 435 -3.40 6.75 7.63
N GLU A 436 -4.13 6.01 8.47
CA GLU A 436 -5.56 5.78 8.28
C GLU A 436 -6.39 7.07 8.38
N LEU A 437 -6.00 7.97 9.28
CA LEU A 437 -6.61 9.30 9.34
C LEU A 437 -6.30 10.15 8.10
N GLY A 438 -5.18 9.90 7.43
CA GLY A 438 -4.87 10.50 6.13
C GLY A 438 -5.87 10.07 5.05
N HIS A 439 -6.21 8.78 4.97
CA HIS A 439 -7.29 8.28 4.11
C HIS A 439 -8.63 8.94 4.44
N ALA A 440 -8.98 8.98 5.73
CA ALA A 440 -10.21 9.60 6.18
C ALA A 440 -10.26 11.11 5.84
N TYR A 441 -9.13 11.81 5.86
CA TYR A 441 -9.02 13.20 5.42
C TYR A 441 -9.21 13.35 3.91
N HIS A 442 -8.69 12.41 3.10
CA HIS A 442 -8.97 12.38 1.68
C HIS A 442 -10.49 12.28 1.41
N HIS A 443 -11.15 11.32 2.08
CA HIS A 443 -12.60 11.18 2.00
C HIS A 443 -13.33 12.46 2.43
N HIS A 444 -12.87 13.13 3.50
CA HIS A 444 -13.40 14.41 3.93
C HIS A 444 -13.32 15.48 2.82
N CYS A 445 -12.20 15.54 2.08
CA CYS A 445 -12.03 16.49 0.99
C CYS A 445 -12.99 16.25 -0.19
N ILE A 446 -13.36 15.01 -0.47
CA ILE A 446 -14.25 14.61 -1.58
C ILE A 446 -15.71 14.45 -1.16
N ALA A 447 -16.05 14.48 0.11
CA ALA A 447 -17.38 14.16 0.65
C ALA A 447 -18.54 15.03 0.13
N GLY A 448 -18.27 16.16 -0.53
CA GLY A 448 -19.28 17.01 -1.14
C GLY A 448 -19.48 16.81 -2.64
N LEU A 449 -18.76 15.86 -3.24
CA LEU A 449 -18.86 15.54 -4.66
C LEU A 449 -19.95 14.50 -4.93
N ASP A 450 -20.41 14.47 -6.17
CA ASP A 450 -21.26 13.39 -6.66
C ASP A 450 -20.54 12.03 -6.54
N TYR A 451 -21.27 10.98 -6.20
CA TYR A 451 -20.72 9.64 -5.99
C TYR A 451 -19.85 9.14 -7.16
N GLY A 452 -20.24 9.39 -8.41
CA GLY A 452 -19.46 9.01 -9.58
C GLY A 452 -18.13 9.77 -9.74
N LEU A 453 -17.81 10.73 -8.87
CA LEU A 453 -16.60 11.55 -8.90
C LEU A 453 -15.67 11.33 -7.68
N ILE A 454 -16.06 10.46 -6.75
CA ILE A 454 -15.24 10.21 -5.54
C ILE A 454 -14.27 9.04 -5.69
N HIS A 455 -14.35 8.29 -6.79
CA HIS A 455 -13.49 7.12 -7.01
C HIS A 455 -12.18 7.53 -7.67
N TYR A 456 -11.12 7.44 -6.91
CA TYR A 456 -9.77 7.75 -7.39
C TYR A 456 -8.96 6.49 -7.66
N PRO A 457 -7.98 6.55 -8.59
CA PRO A 457 -7.16 5.40 -8.92
C PRO A 457 -6.20 5.04 -7.80
N MET A 458 -5.76 3.78 -7.80
CA MET A 458 -4.87 3.23 -6.79
C MET A 458 -3.53 3.96 -6.67
N THR A 459 -3.07 4.60 -7.73
CA THR A 459 -1.89 5.47 -7.73
C THR A 459 -2.04 6.68 -6.81
N LEU A 460 -3.25 7.24 -6.71
CA LEU A 460 -3.55 8.40 -5.85
C LEU A 460 -4.12 8.01 -4.48
N ALA A 461 -4.44 6.73 -4.26
CA ALA A 461 -5.07 6.26 -3.03
C ALA A 461 -4.21 6.55 -1.78
N GLU A 462 -2.90 6.33 -1.89
CA GLU A 462 -1.97 6.51 -0.79
C GLU A 462 -1.43 7.96 -0.64
N THR A 463 -1.93 8.89 -1.45
CA THR A 463 -1.45 10.28 -1.43
C THR A 463 -1.61 10.94 -0.07
N ALA A 464 -2.79 10.82 0.52
CA ALA A 464 -3.10 11.49 1.78
C ALA A 464 -2.58 10.72 3.00
N SER A 465 -2.61 9.40 2.96
CA SER A 465 -2.14 8.53 4.04
C SER A 465 -0.64 8.65 4.24
N ILE A 466 0.17 8.50 3.17
CA ILE A 466 1.62 8.64 3.26
C ILE A 466 2.03 10.08 3.56
N PHE A 467 1.28 11.08 3.05
CA PHE A 467 1.54 12.48 3.41
C PHE A 467 1.35 12.73 4.91
N ALA A 468 0.26 12.22 5.49
CA ALA A 468 -0.03 12.31 6.93
C ALA A 468 1.04 11.59 7.77
N GLU A 469 1.46 10.39 7.35
CA GLU A 469 2.55 9.65 7.98
C GLU A 469 3.87 10.42 7.93
N ASN A 470 4.20 11.04 6.79
CA ASN A 470 5.42 11.84 6.65
C ASN A 470 5.43 13.06 7.58
N ILE A 471 4.29 13.70 7.85
CA ILE A 471 4.20 14.78 8.85
C ILE A 471 4.66 14.28 10.22
N ILE A 472 4.21 13.09 10.64
CA ILE A 472 4.56 12.47 11.93
C ILE A 472 6.03 12.06 11.94
N MET A 473 6.50 11.34 10.92
CA MET A 473 7.87 10.82 10.85
C MET A 473 8.92 11.94 10.87
N LYS A 474 8.72 13.02 10.10
CA LYS A 474 9.66 14.15 10.04
C LYS A 474 9.72 14.90 11.38
N ASP A 475 8.59 15.07 12.08
CA ASP A 475 8.58 15.67 13.41
C ASP A 475 9.34 14.79 14.44
N VAL A 476 9.12 13.48 14.43
CA VAL A 476 9.80 12.54 15.33
C VAL A 476 11.30 12.51 15.09
N ILE A 477 11.73 12.34 13.84
CA ILE A 477 13.15 12.38 13.47
C ILE A 477 13.79 13.72 13.90
N GLY A 478 13.03 14.83 13.78
CA GLY A 478 13.49 16.15 14.22
C GLY A 478 13.71 16.28 15.73
N ARG A 479 12.92 15.57 16.55
CA ARG A 479 12.97 15.63 18.03
C ARG A 479 13.88 14.58 18.65
N CYS A 480 14.09 13.45 17.98
CA CYS A 480 14.99 12.42 18.48
C CYS A 480 16.44 12.86 18.39
N GLU A 481 17.27 12.37 19.31
CA GLU A 481 18.69 12.63 19.37
C GLU A 481 19.47 11.30 19.48
N GLY A 482 20.78 11.37 19.28
CA GLY A 482 21.68 10.25 19.49
C GLY A 482 21.40 9.05 18.59
N PHE A 483 21.48 7.86 19.17
CA PHE A 483 21.34 6.60 18.43
C PHE A 483 19.91 6.32 18.00
N ASP A 484 18.90 6.70 18.78
CA ASP A 484 17.48 6.51 18.45
C ASP A 484 17.11 7.27 17.18
N LYS A 485 17.64 8.48 16.98
CA LYS A 485 17.49 9.24 15.74
C LYS A 485 18.07 8.50 14.55
N LEU A 486 19.25 7.92 14.70
CA LEU A 486 19.93 7.17 13.64
C LEU A 486 19.17 5.89 13.28
N GLN A 487 18.58 5.20 14.27
CA GLN A 487 17.74 4.03 14.02
C GLN A 487 16.48 4.39 13.22
N LEU A 488 15.82 5.50 13.57
CA LEU A 488 14.63 5.97 12.84
C LEU A 488 14.97 6.38 11.40
N MET A 489 16.08 7.09 11.20
CA MET A 489 16.55 7.47 9.88
C MET A 489 16.90 6.24 9.03
N GLU A 490 17.55 5.25 9.64
CA GLU A 490 17.90 4.01 8.95
C GLU A 490 16.66 3.18 8.58
N LEU A 491 15.68 3.06 9.49
CA LEU A 491 14.43 2.40 9.21
C LEU A 491 13.69 3.08 8.05
N HIS A 492 13.62 4.39 8.04
CA HIS A 492 12.99 5.16 6.96
C HIS A 492 13.70 4.96 5.60
N LEU A 493 15.04 4.93 5.59
CA LEU A 493 15.80 4.59 4.39
C LEU A 493 15.60 3.14 3.95
N GLN A 494 15.54 2.19 4.90
CA GLN A 494 15.29 0.78 4.64
C GLN A 494 13.93 0.56 3.96
N ASP A 495 12.86 1.13 4.52
CA ASP A 495 11.50 0.99 4.01
C ASP A 495 11.37 1.66 2.64
N SER A 496 11.94 2.86 2.49
CA SER A 496 11.97 3.55 1.20
C SER A 496 12.78 2.81 0.14
N CYS A 497 13.89 2.17 0.51
CA CYS A 497 14.67 1.31 -0.39
C CYS A 497 13.84 0.11 -0.87
N GLN A 498 12.99 -0.49 0.00
CA GLN A 498 12.06 -1.54 -0.39
C GLN A 498 11.03 -1.02 -1.40
N VAL A 499 10.45 0.15 -1.16
CA VAL A 499 9.43 0.71 -2.06
C VAL A 499 10.03 1.20 -3.37
N LEU A 500 11.29 1.64 -3.43
CA LEU A 500 11.88 2.17 -4.65
C LEU A 500 12.73 1.12 -5.40
N VAL A 501 13.67 0.48 -4.73
CA VAL A 501 14.61 -0.43 -5.39
C VAL A 501 14.04 -1.84 -5.60
N ASP A 502 13.35 -2.41 -4.58
CA ASP A 502 12.71 -3.72 -4.72
C ASP A 502 11.50 -3.66 -5.68
N ILE A 503 10.69 -2.59 -5.59
CA ILE A 503 9.58 -2.37 -6.53
C ILE A 503 10.10 -2.22 -7.96
N LEU A 504 11.21 -1.50 -8.19
CA LEU A 504 11.82 -1.42 -9.52
C LEU A 504 12.29 -2.80 -10.02
N SER A 505 12.86 -3.62 -9.13
CA SER A 505 13.19 -5.02 -9.45
C SER A 505 11.95 -5.81 -9.86
N ARG A 506 10.86 -5.66 -9.10
CA ARG A 506 9.59 -6.34 -9.41
C ARG A 506 9.01 -5.87 -10.74
N PHE A 507 9.07 -4.60 -11.05
CA PHE A 507 8.63 -4.03 -12.33
C PHE A 507 9.42 -4.62 -13.50
N TYR A 508 10.75 -4.69 -13.39
CA TYR A 508 11.60 -5.30 -14.42
C TYR A 508 11.30 -6.79 -14.61
N PHE A 509 11.16 -7.52 -13.51
CA PHE A 509 10.83 -8.94 -13.55
C PHE A 509 9.49 -9.17 -14.27
N GLU A 510 8.42 -8.51 -13.84
CA GLU A 510 7.09 -8.72 -14.39
C GLU A 510 7.01 -8.34 -15.88
N ARG A 511 7.68 -7.24 -16.28
CA ARG A 511 7.80 -6.86 -17.67
C ARG A 511 8.49 -7.95 -18.48
N SER A 512 9.63 -8.46 -18.02
CA SER A 512 10.36 -9.52 -18.70
C SER A 512 9.57 -10.82 -18.77
N VAL A 513 8.79 -11.15 -17.72
CA VAL A 513 7.89 -12.30 -17.73
C VAL A 513 6.83 -12.18 -18.82
N PHE A 514 6.17 -11.03 -18.97
CA PHE A 514 5.20 -10.83 -20.05
C PHE A 514 5.85 -10.94 -21.44
N GLU A 515 7.00 -10.28 -21.65
CA GLU A 515 7.75 -10.30 -22.91
C GLU A 515 8.19 -11.73 -23.31
N GLU A 516 8.62 -12.56 -22.36
CA GLU A 516 9.02 -13.95 -22.63
C GLU A 516 7.80 -14.88 -22.73
N ARG A 517 6.75 -14.66 -21.91
CA ARG A 517 5.53 -15.48 -21.92
C ARG A 517 4.73 -15.36 -23.22
N GLU A 518 4.82 -14.24 -23.93
CA GLU A 518 4.27 -14.10 -25.28
C GLU A 518 4.91 -15.07 -26.29
N LYS A 519 6.16 -15.48 -26.05
CA LYS A 519 6.90 -16.40 -26.90
C LYS A 519 6.66 -17.87 -26.55
N GLY A 520 6.31 -18.17 -25.28
CA GLY A 520 6.07 -19.53 -24.81
C GLY A 520 5.99 -19.63 -23.30
N GLU A 521 5.87 -20.85 -22.80
CA GLU A 521 5.90 -21.14 -21.36
C GLU A 521 7.32 -21.02 -20.80
N LEU A 522 7.42 -20.56 -19.55
CA LEU A 522 8.67 -20.37 -18.83
C LEU A 522 8.86 -21.49 -17.80
N SER A 523 10.07 -22.00 -17.69
CA SER A 523 10.44 -22.93 -16.62
C SER A 523 10.67 -22.16 -15.29
N ALA A 524 10.68 -22.88 -14.16
CA ALA A 524 11.07 -22.30 -12.86
C ALA A 524 12.47 -21.67 -12.93
N SER A 525 13.41 -22.30 -13.66
CA SER A 525 14.75 -21.73 -13.87
C SER A 525 14.75 -20.45 -14.69
N ASP A 526 13.80 -20.28 -15.64
CA ASP A 526 13.65 -19.01 -16.36
C ASP A 526 13.14 -17.91 -15.44
N PHE A 527 12.16 -18.19 -14.57
CA PHE A 527 11.69 -17.23 -13.56
C PHE A 527 12.81 -16.83 -12.60
N CYS A 528 13.60 -17.79 -12.10
CA CYS A 528 14.77 -17.50 -11.25
C CYS A 528 15.80 -16.63 -11.97
N ARG A 529 16.11 -16.94 -13.22
CA ARG A 529 17.03 -16.15 -14.06
C ARG A 529 16.51 -14.71 -14.25
N LEU A 530 15.25 -14.54 -14.62
CA LEU A 530 14.64 -13.23 -14.81
C LEU A 530 14.60 -12.41 -13.53
N MET A 531 14.30 -13.05 -12.38
CA MET A 531 14.32 -12.39 -11.07
C MET A 531 15.73 -11.96 -10.67
N ALA A 532 16.71 -12.83 -10.82
CA ALA A 532 18.10 -12.49 -10.53
C ALA A 532 18.61 -11.34 -11.41
N GLN A 533 18.27 -11.33 -12.71
CA GLN A 533 18.60 -10.22 -13.63
C GLN A 533 17.94 -8.91 -13.24
N ALA A 534 16.66 -8.94 -12.83
CA ALA A 534 15.94 -7.78 -12.35
C ALA A 534 16.57 -7.20 -11.08
N GLN A 535 16.93 -8.05 -10.12
CA GLN A 535 17.63 -7.66 -8.90
C GLN A 535 19.03 -7.12 -9.19
N GLU A 536 19.77 -7.74 -10.12
CA GLU A 536 21.08 -7.24 -10.53
C GLU A 536 20.97 -5.82 -11.13
N LYS A 537 19.99 -5.59 -11.98
CA LYS A 537 19.78 -4.28 -12.60
C LYS A 537 19.43 -3.20 -11.57
N SER A 538 18.60 -3.50 -10.58
CA SER A 538 18.17 -2.53 -9.55
C SER A 538 19.20 -2.38 -8.43
N TYR A 539 19.49 -3.44 -7.70
CA TYR A 539 20.39 -3.41 -6.54
C TYR A 539 21.88 -3.29 -6.93
N GLY A 540 22.30 -3.95 -8.02
CA GLY A 540 23.70 -3.93 -8.49
C GLY A 540 24.69 -4.21 -7.38
N ASN A 541 25.73 -3.39 -7.27
CA ASN A 541 26.77 -3.48 -6.24
C ASN A 541 26.34 -2.96 -4.85
N GLY A 542 25.09 -2.56 -4.67
CA GLY A 542 24.52 -2.28 -3.35
C GLY A 542 24.37 -3.53 -2.51
N LEU A 543 24.07 -4.66 -3.16
CA LEU A 543 24.11 -5.98 -2.53
C LEU A 543 25.44 -6.70 -2.86
N SER A 544 25.79 -7.69 -2.02
CA SER A 544 26.80 -8.68 -2.32
C SER A 544 26.44 -9.51 -3.58
N SER A 545 27.21 -10.51 -3.93
CA SER A 545 26.93 -11.37 -5.10
C SER A 545 25.62 -12.18 -4.97
N GLN A 546 25.08 -12.29 -3.77
CA GLN A 546 23.88 -13.07 -3.51
C GLN A 546 22.63 -12.32 -3.96
N ARG A 547 21.71 -13.06 -4.61
CA ARG A 547 20.38 -12.61 -5.01
C ARG A 547 19.32 -13.60 -4.51
N HIS A 548 18.11 -13.15 -4.30
CA HIS A 548 16.99 -14.01 -3.93
C HIS A 548 16.23 -14.44 -5.19
N GLU A 549 16.76 -15.41 -5.90
CA GLU A 549 16.21 -15.84 -7.19
C GLU A 549 14.77 -16.38 -7.14
N TYR A 550 14.29 -16.83 -5.96
CA TYR A 550 12.91 -17.30 -5.77
C TYR A 550 11.94 -16.20 -5.29
N MET A 551 12.33 -14.93 -5.24
CA MET A 551 11.42 -13.85 -4.80
C MET A 551 10.12 -13.79 -5.64
N TRP A 552 10.14 -14.23 -6.87
CA TRP A 552 8.95 -14.35 -7.71
C TRP A 552 7.90 -15.31 -7.14
N ALA A 553 8.31 -16.36 -6.45
CA ALA A 553 7.41 -17.34 -5.82
C ALA A 553 6.69 -16.80 -4.57
N VAL A 554 7.24 -15.76 -3.93
CA VAL A 554 6.73 -15.20 -2.67
C VAL A 554 5.66 -14.13 -2.88
N LYS A 555 5.78 -13.34 -3.95
CA LYS A 555 4.95 -12.13 -4.14
C LYS A 555 3.59 -12.49 -4.75
N THR A 556 2.56 -12.50 -3.92
CA THR A 556 1.17 -12.83 -4.29
C THR A 556 0.63 -11.99 -5.44
N HIS A 557 1.06 -10.74 -5.56
CA HIS A 557 0.64 -9.82 -6.63
C HIS A 557 0.85 -10.38 -8.05
N TYR A 558 1.91 -11.17 -8.28
CA TYR A 558 2.13 -11.79 -9.59
C TYR A 558 1.10 -12.86 -9.93
N TYR A 559 0.44 -13.42 -8.91
CA TYR A 559 -0.53 -14.51 -9.03
C TYR A 559 -1.99 -14.02 -9.01
N SER A 560 -2.23 -12.71 -9.10
CA SER A 560 -3.57 -12.18 -9.32
C SER A 560 -3.92 -12.24 -10.81
N PRO A 561 -5.06 -12.82 -11.20
CA PRO A 561 -5.51 -12.84 -12.59
C PRO A 561 -6.01 -11.47 -13.07
N ASP A 562 -6.39 -10.60 -12.15
CA ASP A 562 -7.05 -9.32 -12.47
C ASP A 562 -6.10 -8.12 -12.36
N LEU A 563 -4.94 -8.29 -11.70
CA LEU A 563 -3.95 -7.25 -11.47
C LEU A 563 -2.64 -7.56 -12.20
N ASP A 564 -2.18 -6.61 -13.00
CA ASP A 564 -0.84 -6.61 -13.58
C ASP A 564 -0.07 -5.39 -13.12
N PHE A 565 1.24 -5.53 -12.96
CA PHE A 565 2.14 -4.45 -12.53
C PHE A 565 1.70 -3.76 -11.23
N TYR A 566 1.09 -4.52 -10.31
CA TYR A 566 0.76 -4.02 -8.98
C TYR A 566 2.04 -3.86 -8.14
N ASN A 567 2.90 -3.00 -8.62
CA ASN A 567 4.22 -2.69 -8.06
C ASN A 567 4.52 -1.20 -8.19
N PHE A 568 4.56 -0.59 -9.39
CA PHE A 568 4.84 0.84 -9.57
C PHE A 568 3.86 1.78 -8.83
N PRO A 569 2.58 1.44 -8.55
CA PRO A 569 1.71 2.31 -7.76
C PRO A 569 2.24 2.58 -6.34
N TYR A 570 2.95 1.64 -5.73
CA TYR A 570 3.60 1.87 -4.43
C TYR A 570 4.71 2.91 -4.51
N ALA A 571 5.58 2.81 -5.54
CA ALA A 571 6.63 3.79 -5.76
C ALA A 571 6.06 5.16 -6.13
N PHE A 572 4.97 5.18 -6.91
CA PHE A 572 4.23 6.41 -7.21
C PHE A 572 3.73 7.06 -5.91
N GLY A 573 2.99 6.34 -5.08
CA GLY A 573 2.40 6.86 -3.84
C GLY A 573 3.45 7.44 -2.91
N LEU A 574 4.55 6.71 -2.66
CA LEU A 574 5.65 7.21 -1.82
C LEU A 574 6.26 8.49 -2.38
N LEU A 575 6.72 8.48 -3.64
CA LEU A 575 7.41 9.63 -4.22
C LEU A 575 6.48 10.81 -4.45
N PHE A 576 5.21 10.55 -4.73
CA PHE A 576 4.21 11.59 -4.85
C PHE A 576 3.99 12.30 -3.50
N ALA A 577 3.79 11.56 -2.42
CA ALA A 577 3.64 12.13 -1.08
C ALA A 577 4.90 12.89 -0.63
N LEU A 578 6.10 12.37 -0.90
CA LEU A 578 7.37 13.06 -0.62
C LEU A 578 7.54 14.33 -1.45
N GLY A 579 7.15 14.30 -2.73
CA GLY A 579 7.13 15.46 -3.60
C GLY A 579 6.19 16.56 -3.09
N LEU A 580 4.98 16.18 -2.68
CA LEU A 580 4.02 17.09 -2.05
C LEU A 580 4.55 17.66 -0.72
N HIS A 581 5.20 16.83 0.10
CA HIS A 581 5.80 17.29 1.35
C HIS A 581 6.95 18.27 1.09
N ALA A 582 7.79 18.05 0.07
CA ALA A 582 8.82 19.00 -0.33
C ALA A 582 8.21 20.34 -0.77
N GLN A 583 7.08 20.34 -1.47
CA GLN A 583 6.34 21.54 -1.82
C GLN A 583 5.76 22.26 -0.59
N TYR A 584 5.25 21.50 0.39
CA TYR A 584 4.82 22.06 1.66
C TYR A 584 5.96 22.79 2.39
N GLN A 585 7.14 22.20 2.44
CA GLN A 585 8.31 22.83 3.06
C GLN A 585 8.71 24.14 2.37
N GLN A 586 8.54 24.24 1.04
CA GLN A 586 8.87 25.44 0.27
C GLN A 586 7.80 26.53 0.38
N GLN A 587 6.53 26.16 0.38
CA GLN A 587 5.40 27.09 0.28
C GLN A 587 4.74 27.41 1.64
N GLY A 588 5.02 26.61 2.67
CA GLY A 588 4.43 26.77 4.01
C GLY A 588 2.90 26.61 4.01
N ALA A 589 2.22 27.39 4.83
CA ALA A 589 0.77 27.29 5.03
C ALA A 589 -0.07 27.51 3.76
N SER A 590 0.45 28.23 2.75
CA SER A 590 -0.27 28.44 1.48
C SER A 590 -0.42 27.15 0.65
N PHE A 591 0.36 26.11 0.96
CA PHE A 591 0.26 24.82 0.30
C PHE A 591 -1.00 24.05 0.72
N ALA A 592 -1.51 24.25 1.93
CA ALA A 592 -2.64 23.49 2.46
C ALA A 592 -3.92 23.58 1.60
N GLU A 593 -4.24 24.77 1.10
CA GLU A 593 -5.39 24.96 0.19
C GLU A 593 -5.20 24.25 -1.15
N LYS A 594 -3.97 24.27 -1.69
CA LYS A 594 -3.64 23.56 -2.93
C LYS A 594 -3.73 22.05 -2.73
N TYR A 595 -3.26 21.55 -1.58
CA TYR A 595 -3.32 20.14 -1.23
C TYR A 595 -4.78 19.66 -1.12
N GLN A 596 -5.63 20.42 -0.43
CA GLN A 596 -7.06 20.09 -0.33
C GLN A 596 -7.74 20.08 -1.72
N SER A 597 -7.42 21.06 -2.58
CA SER A 597 -7.93 21.09 -3.95
C SER A 597 -7.45 19.90 -4.78
N LEU A 598 -6.17 19.51 -4.62
CA LEU A 598 -5.61 18.32 -5.27
C LEU A 598 -6.37 17.06 -4.86
N LEU A 599 -6.56 16.84 -3.56
CA LEU A 599 -7.31 15.67 -3.07
C LEU A 599 -8.74 15.64 -3.61
N LYS A 600 -9.39 16.81 -3.70
CA LYS A 600 -10.74 16.92 -4.24
C LYS A 600 -10.85 16.53 -5.72
N ASP A 601 -9.80 16.72 -6.49
CA ASP A 601 -9.78 16.49 -7.94
C ASP A 601 -9.43 15.02 -8.31
N THR A 602 -8.98 14.19 -7.35
CA THR A 602 -8.40 12.86 -7.60
C THR A 602 -9.31 11.86 -8.30
N GLY A 603 -10.62 11.93 -8.11
CA GLY A 603 -11.61 11.06 -8.79
C GLY A 603 -12.15 11.65 -10.09
N SER A 604 -11.85 12.91 -10.40
CA SER A 604 -12.46 13.64 -11.52
C SER A 604 -11.52 13.87 -12.71
N PHE A 605 -10.22 13.57 -12.56
CA PHE A 605 -9.20 13.83 -13.58
C PHE A 605 -8.12 12.73 -13.58
N SER A 606 -7.31 12.67 -14.66
CA SER A 606 -6.12 11.82 -14.68
C SER A 606 -5.08 12.29 -13.65
N CYS A 607 -4.13 11.42 -13.29
CA CYS A 607 -3.05 11.77 -12.38
C CYS A 607 -2.30 13.03 -12.83
N GLU A 608 -2.01 13.15 -14.13
CA GLU A 608 -1.32 14.31 -14.72
C GLU A 608 -2.12 15.58 -14.59
N GLU A 609 -3.44 15.53 -14.86
CA GLU A 609 -4.30 16.68 -14.79
C GLU A 609 -4.50 17.16 -13.35
N VAL A 610 -4.70 16.23 -12.39
CA VAL A 610 -4.76 16.53 -10.95
C VAL A 610 -3.50 17.30 -10.53
N CYS A 611 -2.34 16.81 -10.92
CA CYS A 611 -1.06 17.42 -10.56
C CYS A 611 -0.85 18.77 -11.25
N ARG A 612 -1.19 18.87 -12.54
CA ARG A 612 -1.05 20.13 -13.30
C ARG A 612 -1.96 21.24 -12.74
N ARG A 613 -3.17 20.91 -12.31
CA ARG A 613 -4.10 21.84 -11.65
C ARG A 613 -3.55 22.31 -10.29
N ALA A 614 -2.84 21.45 -9.58
CA ALA A 614 -2.14 21.82 -8.35
C ALA A 614 -0.78 22.53 -8.58
N GLY A 615 -0.37 22.68 -9.85
CA GLY A 615 0.86 23.38 -10.24
C GLY A 615 2.11 22.51 -10.27
N PHE A 616 1.96 21.18 -10.44
CA PHE A 616 3.07 20.21 -10.55
C PHE A 616 3.07 19.53 -11.91
N ASP A 617 4.25 19.17 -12.38
CA ASP A 617 4.45 18.40 -13.60
C ASP A 617 5.07 17.05 -13.25
N ILE A 618 4.25 15.99 -13.25
CA ILE A 618 4.69 14.61 -12.97
C ILE A 618 5.15 13.85 -14.21
N GLU A 619 5.04 14.44 -15.40
CA GLU A 619 5.60 13.88 -16.62
C GLU A 619 7.12 14.16 -16.74
N THR A 620 7.71 14.85 -15.76
CA THR A 620 9.15 15.16 -15.69
C THR A 620 9.81 14.48 -14.50
N LYS A 621 11.12 14.18 -14.64
CA LYS A 621 11.89 13.52 -13.55
C LYS A 621 12.11 14.44 -12.34
N GLU A 622 12.08 15.75 -12.53
CA GLU A 622 12.41 16.76 -11.53
C GLU A 622 11.47 16.67 -10.30
N PHE A 623 10.19 16.45 -10.53
CA PHE A 623 9.23 16.28 -9.44
C PHE A 623 9.56 15.06 -8.56
N TRP A 624 9.81 13.91 -9.18
CA TRP A 624 10.14 12.66 -8.50
C TRP A 624 11.50 12.71 -7.81
N ALA A 625 12.50 13.31 -8.47
CA ALA A 625 13.84 13.50 -7.92
C ALA A 625 13.84 14.39 -6.67
N ALA A 626 12.97 15.40 -6.61
CA ALA A 626 12.82 16.24 -5.42
C ALA A 626 12.35 15.45 -4.20
N GLY A 627 11.41 14.50 -4.39
CA GLY A 627 10.99 13.57 -3.34
C GLY A 627 12.14 12.70 -2.84
N ILE A 628 12.93 12.11 -3.76
CA ILE A 628 14.09 11.28 -3.43
C ILE A 628 15.18 12.07 -2.71
N ALA A 629 15.40 13.34 -3.08
CA ALA A 629 16.41 14.19 -2.45
C ALA A 629 16.15 14.42 -0.94
N SER A 630 14.92 14.20 -0.46
CA SER A 630 14.60 14.32 0.97
C SER A 630 15.34 13.32 1.86
N PHE A 631 15.86 12.23 1.29
CA PHE A 631 16.64 11.20 2.01
C PHE A 631 18.14 11.53 2.18
N ASN A 632 18.65 12.58 1.50
CA ASN A 632 20.07 12.90 1.53
C ASN A 632 20.60 13.15 2.95
N SER A 633 19.86 13.91 3.76
CA SER A 633 20.25 14.22 5.15
C SER A 633 20.34 12.98 6.04
N GLU A 634 19.50 11.99 5.79
CA GLU A 634 19.48 10.74 6.55
C GLU A 634 20.68 9.87 6.21
N LEU A 635 21.02 9.74 4.93
CA LEU A 635 22.22 9.03 4.49
C LEU A 635 23.51 9.72 4.98
N GLU A 636 23.57 11.05 4.96
CA GLU A 636 24.73 11.81 5.48
C GLU A 636 24.92 11.59 6.98
N ALA A 637 23.82 11.57 7.77
CA ALA A 637 23.89 11.30 9.19
C ALA A 637 24.44 9.89 9.49
N LEU A 638 24.03 8.87 8.72
CA LEU A 638 24.56 7.51 8.86
C LEU A 638 26.03 7.41 8.43
N LEU A 639 26.47 8.14 7.40
CA LEU A 639 27.88 8.20 7.01
C LEU A 639 28.75 8.86 8.08
N ASP A 640 28.24 9.90 8.74
CA ASP A 640 28.96 10.55 9.83
C ASP A 640 29.02 9.66 11.08
N TYR A 641 27.98 8.87 11.33
CA TYR A 641 28.00 7.83 12.36
C TYR A 641 29.07 6.78 12.09
N GLU A 642 29.18 6.23 10.86
CA GLU A 642 30.25 5.31 10.47
C GLU A 642 31.63 5.89 10.76
N LYS A 643 31.89 7.16 10.36
CA LYS A 643 33.16 7.85 10.63
C LYS A 643 33.43 8.00 12.13
N SER A 644 32.40 8.18 12.95
CA SER A 644 32.56 8.29 14.41
C SER A 644 32.99 6.96 15.05
N LEU A 645 32.42 5.83 14.55
CA LEU A 645 32.78 4.49 15.00
C LEU A 645 34.25 4.15 14.65
N ALA A 646 34.74 4.60 13.50
CA ALA A 646 36.14 4.39 13.08
C ALA A 646 37.18 5.19 13.91
N LYS A 647 36.72 6.23 14.64
CA LYS A 647 37.59 7.06 15.50
C LYS A 647 37.57 6.64 16.97
N ALA A 648 36.59 5.84 17.39
CA ALA A 648 36.41 5.32 18.75
C ALA A 648 37.12 3.96 18.94
#